data_88cf4905265560c20b5833441bbd6eae
#
_entry.id   88cf4905265560c20b5833441bbd6eae
#
_cell.length_a   1.000
_cell.length_b   1.000
_cell.length_c   1.000
_cell.angle_alpha   90.00
_cell.angle_beta   90.00
_cell.angle_gamma   90.00
#
_symmetry.space_group_name_H-M   'P 1'
#
loop_
_entity.id
_entity.type
_entity.pdbx_description
1 polymer ?
#
loop_
_entity_poly.entity_id
_entity_poly.type
_entity_poly.pdbx_seq_one_letter_code
_entity_poly.pdbx_strand_id
1 'polypeptide(L)'
;MDHSVHNKIVSFIWSIADDCLRDVFVRGKYRDVILPMFVLRRLDCLLEPSKEAVLEEVRFQREDAEMADLDPHGLREASGYVFYNTSRFTLKSLLGNPSQLEANLKNYLDGFSDNVKEIVEKFDLRNQIRKMAQSDVLHDVIEKFVSEEINLSPNDRKGPDGRTQPGLSNLGMGYVFEELIRKFNEENNEEAGEHFTPREVIKLMTNLVFIPVKDQLPNPLTIYDPACGSGGMLTESQDFITEPEGEIKAKVGVFLYGKEVNPETYAICKSDMMIKGNDPENIKFGSTLATDDFSGTRFDFMLTNPPYGKSWKSDQKSIVEGKDVIDHRFQVNLSDYTGENFDFYPAIPRSSDGQLLFMMEMVNKMKRRSDSPMGSRIASVHNGSALFTGDAGGGESNIRRHIIENDYLEAIIQLPNNLFYNTGITTYVWVLSNNKADQRKGKVQLIDASNLYQKLRKNLGEKNCEFTDDHIHQITQLYLEMPNDGISKVFNNRDFGYYKVTVERPLRLAAQFSPERIATLRFTPGMQDIMEWVYGKYGDEVYTGLKAHVEAIEAHLEREEIALSPKNRKELLSEATWREQRGIMQAAQQLAEKIGSGEFLDFNRFEGIVDDALKALGLKLAAPARKQILNAVSWRDERAEKVIKKVHKLNAAKLGDLLFQLGTTHDKLGDYGYMATPTGEYIEYEPDSELRDTENVPLALDTSLSASSVIHDYFIREVRPHVDEAWIAIDKTVIGYEISFNKYFYQHKPLRSLEEVTAEILALEAETDGLLKQLVSFVSGAKQ
;
A
#
# COMPACT_ATOMS: atom_id res chain seq x y z
N MET A 1 -26.17 1.16 -23.45
CA MET A 1 -26.50 2.56 -23.07
C MET A 1 -26.14 3.51 -24.21
N ASP A 2 -26.96 4.51 -24.52
CA ASP A 2 -26.62 5.46 -25.61
C ASP A 2 -25.62 6.50 -25.07
N HIS A 3 -24.33 6.25 -25.30
CA HIS A 3 -23.24 7.14 -24.91
C HIS A 3 -23.24 8.49 -25.66
N SER A 4 -24.07 8.66 -26.71
CA SER A 4 -24.11 9.89 -27.49
C SER A 4 -24.66 11.06 -26.69
N VAL A 5 -25.67 10.83 -25.86
CA VAL A 5 -26.28 11.85 -24.96
C VAL A 5 -25.29 12.27 -23.89
N HIS A 6 -24.62 11.30 -23.25
CA HIS A 6 -23.63 11.60 -22.20
C HIS A 6 -22.46 12.40 -22.76
N ASN A 7 -21.92 12.00 -23.90
CA ASN A 7 -20.82 12.72 -24.57
C ASN A 7 -21.21 14.15 -24.97
N LYS A 8 -22.48 14.38 -25.38
CA LYS A 8 -22.99 15.71 -25.67
C LYS A 8 -23.00 16.57 -24.41
N ILE A 9 -23.49 16.04 -23.29
CA ILE A 9 -23.49 16.76 -22.00
C ILE A 9 -22.06 17.07 -21.55
N VAL A 10 -21.15 16.11 -21.59
CA VAL A 10 -19.74 16.31 -21.23
C VAL A 10 -19.10 17.40 -22.11
N SER A 11 -19.32 17.35 -23.42
CA SER A 11 -18.76 18.33 -24.36
C SER A 11 -19.30 19.73 -24.11
N PHE A 12 -20.60 19.86 -23.81
CA PHE A 12 -21.22 21.13 -23.48
C PHE A 12 -20.66 21.71 -22.18
N ILE A 13 -20.60 20.89 -21.11
CA ILE A 13 -20.07 21.34 -19.82
C ILE A 13 -18.60 21.73 -19.95
N TRP A 14 -17.84 21.02 -20.76
CA TRP A 14 -16.45 21.38 -21.06
C TRP A 14 -16.34 22.70 -21.77
N SER A 15 -17.27 23.01 -22.69
CA SER A 15 -17.28 24.32 -23.38
C SER A 15 -17.49 25.48 -22.42
N ILE A 16 -18.21 25.29 -21.29
CA ILE A 16 -18.38 26.32 -20.27
C ILE A 16 -17.02 26.74 -19.69
N ALA A 17 -16.12 25.76 -19.47
CA ALA A 17 -14.77 26.03 -18.99
C ALA A 17 -13.98 26.92 -19.98
N ASP A 18 -14.03 26.61 -21.26
CA ASP A 18 -13.32 27.37 -22.29
C ASP A 18 -13.98 28.70 -22.58
N ASP A 19 -15.32 28.79 -22.57
CA ASP A 19 -16.06 30.02 -22.90
C ASP A 19 -16.06 31.02 -21.74
N CYS A 20 -16.21 30.57 -20.48
CA CYS A 20 -16.45 31.47 -19.35
C CYS A 20 -15.25 31.57 -18.38
N LEU A 21 -14.39 30.57 -18.26
CA LEU A 21 -13.37 30.54 -17.22
C LEU A 21 -11.94 30.80 -17.69
N ARG A 22 -11.70 30.81 -18.99
CA ARG A 22 -10.36 30.82 -19.59
C ARG A 22 -9.47 31.98 -19.12
N ASP A 23 -10.04 33.17 -18.97
CA ASP A 23 -9.29 34.36 -18.60
C ASP A 23 -9.27 34.65 -17.09
N VAL A 24 -10.04 33.87 -16.31
CA VAL A 24 -10.22 34.05 -14.86
C VAL A 24 -9.50 32.98 -14.07
N PHE A 25 -9.46 31.75 -14.58
CA PHE A 25 -8.87 30.59 -13.93
C PHE A 25 -7.79 29.96 -14.82
N VAL A 26 -6.74 29.45 -14.21
CA VAL A 26 -5.80 28.55 -14.92
C VAL A 26 -6.51 27.22 -15.22
N ARG A 27 -6.17 26.57 -16.33
CA ARG A 27 -6.86 25.35 -16.80
C ARG A 27 -7.03 24.30 -15.70
N GLY A 28 -5.98 24.06 -14.91
CA GLY A 28 -6.02 23.10 -13.80
C GLY A 28 -7.01 23.42 -12.67
N LYS A 29 -7.58 24.65 -12.65
CA LYS A 29 -8.55 25.10 -11.67
C LYS A 29 -9.99 25.17 -12.19
N TYR A 30 -10.25 24.80 -13.43
CA TYR A 30 -11.61 24.76 -13.97
C TYR A 30 -12.50 23.78 -13.21
N ARG A 31 -11.93 22.65 -12.76
CA ARG A 31 -12.65 21.67 -11.97
C ARG A 31 -13.26 22.24 -10.71
N ASP A 32 -12.59 23.17 -10.04
CA ASP A 32 -13.02 23.78 -8.77
C ASP A 32 -14.33 24.61 -8.94
N VAL A 33 -14.71 24.93 -10.17
CA VAL A 33 -15.96 25.61 -10.53
C VAL A 33 -16.94 24.65 -11.19
N ILE A 34 -16.48 23.90 -12.19
CA ILE A 34 -17.37 23.08 -13.03
C ILE A 34 -18.02 21.94 -12.27
N LEU A 35 -17.24 21.20 -11.47
CA LEU A 35 -17.77 20.05 -10.74
C LEU A 35 -18.81 20.44 -9.70
N PRO A 36 -18.57 21.40 -8.80
CA PRO A 36 -19.58 21.81 -7.83
C PRO A 36 -20.80 22.46 -8.49
N MET A 37 -20.64 23.24 -9.54
CA MET A 37 -21.77 23.82 -10.27
C MET A 37 -22.62 22.74 -10.97
N PHE A 38 -22.00 21.70 -11.51
CA PHE A 38 -22.69 20.56 -12.09
C PHE A 38 -23.53 19.81 -11.04
N VAL A 39 -22.94 19.51 -9.87
CA VAL A 39 -23.67 18.91 -8.75
C VAL A 39 -24.82 19.81 -8.28
N LEU A 40 -24.52 21.09 -8.05
CA LEU A 40 -25.53 22.07 -7.59
C LEU A 40 -26.71 22.16 -8.57
N ARG A 41 -26.45 22.20 -9.88
CA ARG A 41 -27.50 22.21 -10.89
C ARG A 41 -28.33 20.92 -10.87
N ARG A 42 -27.71 19.77 -10.66
CA ARG A 42 -28.46 18.50 -10.52
C ARG A 42 -29.39 18.52 -9.30
N LEU A 43 -28.88 18.96 -8.14
CA LEU A 43 -29.70 19.09 -6.91
C LEU A 43 -30.85 20.09 -7.11
N ASP A 44 -30.60 21.22 -7.78
CA ASP A 44 -31.62 22.20 -8.13
C ASP A 44 -32.72 21.58 -9.01
N CYS A 45 -32.34 20.80 -10.03
CA CYS A 45 -33.32 20.10 -10.89
C CYS A 45 -34.17 19.06 -10.13
N LEU A 46 -33.59 18.37 -9.15
CA LEU A 46 -34.32 17.40 -8.31
C LEU A 46 -35.33 18.06 -7.38
N LEU A 47 -34.96 19.24 -6.82
CA LEU A 47 -35.84 19.99 -5.89
C LEU A 47 -36.89 20.88 -6.61
N GLU A 48 -36.73 21.16 -7.92
CA GLU A 48 -37.62 22.03 -8.67
C GLU A 48 -39.11 21.64 -8.52
N PRO A 49 -39.52 20.34 -8.60
CA PRO A 49 -40.93 19.95 -8.46
C PRO A 49 -41.51 20.13 -7.06
N SER A 50 -40.68 20.00 -6.01
CA SER A 50 -41.09 20.06 -4.61
C SER A 50 -40.82 21.42 -3.95
N LYS A 51 -40.34 22.40 -4.69
CA LYS A 51 -39.90 23.70 -4.19
C LYS A 51 -41.00 24.41 -3.38
N GLU A 52 -42.22 24.51 -3.93
CA GLU A 52 -43.36 25.17 -3.26
C GLU A 52 -43.76 24.42 -2.00
N ALA A 53 -43.79 23.07 -1.99
CA ALA A 53 -44.10 22.29 -0.81
C ALA A 53 -43.12 22.53 0.34
N VAL A 54 -41.83 22.66 0.05
CA VAL A 54 -40.81 23.00 1.05
C VAL A 54 -41.02 24.43 1.59
N LEU A 55 -41.36 25.39 0.75
CA LEU A 55 -41.62 26.76 1.17
C LEU A 55 -42.90 26.87 1.99
N GLU A 56 -43.94 26.07 1.71
CA GLU A 56 -45.16 25.97 2.50
C GLU A 56 -44.86 25.37 3.86
N GLU A 57 -44.07 24.32 3.93
CA GLU A 57 -43.65 23.72 5.19
C GLU A 57 -42.82 24.70 6.05
N VAL A 58 -41.92 25.47 5.46
CA VAL A 58 -41.18 26.56 6.16
C VAL A 58 -42.16 27.57 6.77
N ARG A 59 -43.20 27.97 6.00
CA ARG A 59 -44.23 28.91 6.50
C ARG A 59 -45.02 28.30 7.66
N PHE A 60 -45.50 27.07 7.50
CA PHE A 60 -46.21 26.35 8.54
C PHE A 60 -45.40 26.25 9.83
N GLN A 61 -44.15 25.84 9.76
CA GLN A 61 -43.32 25.70 10.95
C GLN A 61 -43.04 27.04 11.64
N ARG A 62 -42.85 28.13 10.89
CA ARG A 62 -42.58 29.46 11.46
C ARG A 62 -43.79 30.23 11.91
N GLU A 63 -44.88 30.20 11.13
CA GLU A 63 -46.05 31.06 11.35
C GLU A 63 -47.18 30.35 12.12
N ASP A 64 -47.40 29.05 11.82
CA ASP A 64 -48.52 28.30 12.46
C ASP A 64 -48.04 27.50 13.68
N ALA A 65 -46.85 26.88 13.59
CA ALA A 65 -46.28 26.10 14.68
C ALA A 65 -45.34 26.90 15.61
N GLU A 66 -45.05 28.18 15.27
CA GLU A 66 -44.21 29.13 16.02
C GLU A 66 -42.82 28.52 16.42
N MET A 67 -42.25 27.67 15.59
CA MET A 67 -40.99 26.99 15.87
C MET A 67 -39.82 27.99 15.75
N ALA A 68 -38.94 28.04 16.76
CA ALA A 68 -37.75 28.86 16.76
C ALA A 68 -36.75 28.38 15.72
N ASP A 69 -36.53 27.04 15.65
CA ASP A 69 -35.69 26.36 14.68
C ASP A 69 -36.56 25.48 13.79
N LEU A 70 -36.22 25.42 12.51
CA LEU A 70 -36.90 24.58 11.54
C LEU A 70 -36.60 23.09 11.79
N ASP A 71 -37.66 22.25 11.78
CA ASP A 71 -37.50 20.79 11.84
C ASP A 71 -37.04 20.24 10.50
N PRO A 72 -35.81 19.68 10.42
CA PRO A 72 -35.28 19.11 9.18
C PRO A 72 -36.12 17.91 8.68
N HIS A 73 -36.83 17.18 9.57
CA HIS A 73 -37.58 15.99 9.17
C HIS A 73 -38.78 16.40 8.31
N GLY A 74 -39.60 17.36 8.74
CA GLY A 74 -40.73 17.87 7.96
C GLY A 74 -40.27 18.45 6.61
N LEU A 75 -39.17 19.16 6.58
CA LEU A 75 -38.57 19.70 5.33
C LEU A 75 -38.09 18.61 4.38
N ARG A 76 -37.54 17.49 4.87
CA ARG A 76 -37.18 16.34 4.05
C ARG A 76 -38.38 15.62 3.49
N GLU A 77 -39.43 15.43 4.30
CA GLU A 77 -40.72 14.87 3.84
C GLU A 77 -41.32 15.74 2.73
N ALA A 78 -41.36 17.08 2.91
CA ALA A 78 -41.86 18.00 1.92
C ALA A 78 -41.05 18.01 0.63
N SER A 79 -39.74 17.84 0.71
CA SER A 79 -38.88 17.77 -0.46
C SER A 79 -38.94 16.43 -1.20
N GLY A 80 -39.25 15.33 -0.48
CA GLY A 80 -39.15 13.96 -0.99
C GLY A 80 -37.73 13.43 -1.10
N TYR A 81 -36.73 14.14 -0.56
CA TYR A 81 -35.31 13.78 -0.58
C TYR A 81 -34.68 13.92 0.81
N VAL A 82 -33.50 13.32 1.00
CA VAL A 82 -32.68 13.47 2.23
C VAL A 82 -32.07 14.87 2.36
N PHE A 83 -32.37 15.76 1.44
CA PHE A 83 -31.95 17.18 1.40
C PHE A 83 -33.09 18.07 0.94
N TYR A 84 -33.01 19.34 1.26
CA TYR A 84 -33.98 20.37 0.91
C TYR A 84 -33.33 21.74 0.69
N ASN A 85 -34.10 22.72 0.21
CA ASN A 85 -33.65 24.11 0.12
C ASN A 85 -34.78 25.07 0.50
N THR A 86 -34.61 25.84 1.58
CA THR A 86 -35.58 26.80 2.15
C THR A 86 -35.51 28.18 1.51
N SER A 87 -34.52 28.46 0.62
CA SER A 87 -34.47 29.73 -0.09
C SER A 87 -35.58 29.85 -1.15
N ARG A 88 -36.07 31.03 -1.37
CA ARG A 88 -37.04 31.30 -2.45
C ARG A 88 -36.46 31.18 -3.86
N PHE A 89 -35.16 31.15 -4.00
CA PHE A 89 -34.50 31.13 -5.27
C PHE A 89 -34.29 29.72 -5.83
N THR A 90 -34.27 29.63 -7.16
CA THR A 90 -33.69 28.52 -7.93
C THR A 90 -32.53 29.08 -8.74
N LEU A 91 -31.63 28.23 -9.27
CA LEU A 91 -30.53 28.71 -10.11
C LEU A 91 -31.04 29.55 -11.32
N LYS A 92 -32.16 29.13 -11.93
CA LYS A 92 -32.77 29.84 -13.04
C LYS A 92 -33.33 31.22 -12.61
N SER A 93 -33.96 31.29 -11.45
CA SER A 93 -34.57 32.56 -10.96
C SER A 93 -33.52 33.61 -10.52
N LEU A 94 -32.31 33.17 -10.20
CA LEU A 94 -31.19 34.06 -9.85
C LEU A 94 -30.81 35.04 -10.99
N LEU A 95 -30.95 34.60 -12.24
CA LEU A 95 -30.61 35.40 -13.42
C LEU A 95 -31.53 36.64 -13.61
N GLY A 96 -32.71 36.64 -12.96
CA GLY A 96 -33.67 37.75 -13.04
C GLY A 96 -33.20 39.05 -12.38
N ASN A 97 -32.14 39.04 -11.58
CA ASN A 97 -31.59 40.25 -10.93
C ASN A 97 -30.04 40.22 -10.90
N PRO A 98 -29.40 40.55 -12.02
CA PRO A 98 -27.94 40.53 -12.15
C PRO A 98 -27.19 41.37 -11.11
N SER A 99 -27.75 42.52 -10.71
CA SER A 99 -27.10 43.43 -9.76
C SER A 99 -26.98 42.87 -8.34
N GLN A 100 -27.80 41.89 -7.98
CA GLN A 100 -27.79 41.21 -6.67
C GLN A 100 -27.44 39.72 -6.78
N LEU A 101 -26.91 39.29 -7.93
CA LEU A 101 -26.69 37.88 -8.24
C LEU A 101 -25.83 37.16 -7.18
N GLU A 102 -24.70 37.74 -6.78
CA GLU A 102 -23.83 37.16 -5.75
C GLU A 102 -24.55 37.03 -4.40
N ALA A 103 -25.25 38.05 -3.96
CA ALA A 103 -25.97 38.03 -2.68
C ALA A 103 -27.13 37.02 -2.69
N ASN A 104 -27.88 36.98 -3.80
CA ASN A 104 -28.98 36.02 -3.97
C ASN A 104 -28.49 34.58 -4.07
N LEU A 105 -27.36 34.34 -4.74
CA LEU A 105 -26.74 33.02 -4.79
C LEU A 105 -26.24 32.56 -3.41
N LYS A 106 -25.67 33.46 -2.60
CA LYS A 106 -25.30 33.16 -1.21
C LYS A 106 -26.54 32.76 -0.40
N ASN A 107 -27.64 33.52 -0.51
CA ASN A 107 -28.89 33.16 0.15
C ASN A 107 -29.43 31.79 -0.32
N TYR A 108 -29.32 31.50 -1.61
CA TYR A 108 -29.70 30.22 -2.17
C TYR A 108 -28.88 29.06 -1.57
N LEU A 109 -27.56 29.24 -1.44
CA LEU A 109 -26.69 28.24 -0.82
C LEU A 109 -26.95 28.08 0.68
N ASP A 110 -27.26 29.17 1.39
CA ASP A 110 -27.58 29.14 2.83
C ASP A 110 -28.93 28.45 3.12
N GLY A 111 -29.82 28.41 2.14
CA GLY A 111 -31.10 27.72 2.24
C GLY A 111 -31.03 26.21 2.17
N PHE A 112 -29.92 25.63 1.76
CA PHE A 112 -29.77 24.17 1.72
C PHE A 112 -29.68 23.54 3.12
N SER A 113 -30.05 22.27 3.19
CA SER A 113 -29.82 21.42 4.36
C SER A 113 -28.32 21.25 4.64
N ASP A 114 -27.97 20.94 5.90
CA ASP A 114 -26.56 20.95 6.35
C ASP A 114 -25.67 19.96 5.59
N ASN A 115 -26.20 18.81 5.18
CA ASN A 115 -25.48 17.84 4.35
C ASN A 115 -25.09 18.42 2.97
N VAL A 116 -25.92 19.28 2.34
CA VAL A 116 -25.55 19.97 1.09
C VAL A 116 -24.61 21.15 1.37
N LYS A 117 -24.78 21.88 2.46
CA LYS A 117 -23.83 22.93 2.86
C LYS A 117 -22.44 22.38 3.05
N GLU A 118 -22.30 21.21 3.68
CA GLU A 118 -21.01 20.54 3.82
C GLU A 118 -20.38 20.25 2.45
N ILE A 119 -21.16 19.77 1.47
CA ILE A 119 -20.68 19.54 0.10
C ILE A 119 -20.15 20.84 -0.53
N VAL A 120 -20.93 21.94 -0.40
CA VAL A 120 -20.55 23.28 -0.90
C VAL A 120 -19.23 23.77 -0.27
N GLU A 121 -19.04 23.53 1.03
CA GLU A 121 -17.82 23.87 1.76
C GLU A 121 -16.62 23.03 1.31
N LYS A 122 -16.79 21.72 1.13
CA LYS A 122 -15.72 20.81 0.69
C LYS A 122 -15.24 21.11 -0.72
N PHE A 123 -16.13 21.60 -1.59
CA PHE A 123 -15.75 22.11 -2.91
C PHE A 123 -15.15 23.53 -2.89
N ASP A 124 -15.13 24.21 -1.75
CA ASP A 124 -14.72 25.63 -1.65
C ASP A 124 -15.48 26.57 -2.60
N LEU A 125 -16.74 26.20 -2.93
CA LEU A 125 -17.53 26.89 -3.96
C LEU A 125 -17.78 28.36 -3.63
N ARG A 126 -17.94 28.72 -2.34
CA ARG A 126 -18.17 30.12 -1.93
C ARG A 126 -17.02 31.05 -2.31
N ASN A 127 -15.78 30.59 -2.26
CA ASN A 127 -14.61 31.36 -2.69
C ASN A 127 -14.57 31.47 -4.22
N GLN A 128 -14.92 30.39 -4.93
CA GLN A 128 -15.00 30.43 -6.40
C GLN A 128 -16.08 31.40 -6.87
N ILE A 129 -17.26 31.43 -6.24
CA ILE A 129 -18.34 32.39 -6.55
C ILE A 129 -17.88 33.83 -6.38
N ARG A 130 -17.17 34.17 -5.29
CA ARG A 130 -16.61 35.50 -5.08
C ARG A 130 -15.65 35.90 -6.19
N LYS A 131 -14.76 34.97 -6.58
CA LYS A 131 -13.80 35.23 -7.66
C LYS A 131 -14.49 35.40 -9.00
N MET A 132 -15.51 34.58 -9.33
CA MET A 132 -16.31 34.73 -10.54
C MET A 132 -17.07 36.06 -10.57
N ALA A 133 -17.65 36.49 -9.45
CA ALA A 133 -18.37 37.77 -9.33
C ALA A 133 -17.43 38.99 -9.53
N GLN A 134 -16.23 38.93 -8.95
CA GLN A 134 -15.21 39.99 -9.12
C GLN A 134 -14.69 40.09 -10.56
N SER A 135 -14.80 39.04 -11.34
CA SER A 135 -14.33 38.98 -12.74
C SER A 135 -15.49 39.06 -13.75
N ASP A 136 -16.70 39.42 -13.32
CA ASP A 136 -17.93 39.55 -14.12
C ASP A 136 -18.34 38.29 -14.93
N VAL A 137 -17.89 37.08 -14.55
CA VAL A 137 -18.22 35.86 -15.28
C VAL A 137 -19.27 34.99 -14.55
N LEU A 138 -19.70 35.38 -13.35
CA LEU A 138 -20.64 34.57 -12.55
C LEU A 138 -21.99 34.41 -13.26
N HIS A 139 -22.50 35.48 -13.90
CA HIS A 139 -23.76 35.45 -14.63
C HIS A 139 -23.69 34.45 -15.79
N ASP A 140 -22.65 34.50 -16.57
CA ASP A 140 -22.47 33.69 -17.77
C ASP A 140 -22.35 32.20 -17.41
N VAL A 141 -21.62 31.90 -16.33
CA VAL A 141 -21.49 30.49 -15.82
C VAL A 141 -22.88 29.96 -15.39
N ILE A 142 -23.65 30.72 -14.62
CA ILE A 142 -24.98 30.28 -14.19
C ILE A 142 -25.90 30.13 -15.40
N GLU A 143 -25.91 31.11 -16.33
CA GLU A 143 -26.73 31.07 -17.55
C GLU A 143 -26.45 29.78 -18.36
N LYS A 144 -25.18 29.44 -18.57
CA LYS A 144 -24.78 28.20 -19.27
C LYS A 144 -25.31 26.94 -18.54
N PHE A 145 -25.16 26.84 -17.21
CA PHE A 145 -25.62 25.69 -16.45
C PHE A 145 -27.15 25.53 -16.43
N VAL A 146 -27.92 26.61 -16.54
CA VAL A 146 -29.39 26.56 -16.63
C VAL A 146 -29.91 26.57 -18.05
N SER A 147 -29.04 26.59 -19.06
CA SER A 147 -29.37 26.54 -20.47
C SER A 147 -30.24 25.35 -20.82
N GLU A 148 -31.12 25.54 -21.81
CA GLU A 148 -31.96 24.46 -22.34
C GLU A 148 -31.24 23.55 -23.36
N GLU A 149 -29.94 23.78 -23.60
CA GLU A 149 -29.14 22.95 -24.50
C GLU A 149 -28.84 21.56 -23.94
N ILE A 150 -28.80 21.41 -22.62
CA ILE A 150 -28.61 20.14 -21.92
C ILE A 150 -29.71 19.91 -20.88
N ASN A 151 -30.06 18.65 -20.68
CA ASN A 151 -31.04 18.23 -19.67
C ASN A 151 -30.34 17.46 -18.54
N LEU A 152 -30.18 18.12 -17.38
CA LEU A 152 -29.67 17.51 -16.16
C LEU A 152 -30.76 17.05 -15.20
N SER A 153 -32.06 17.20 -15.58
CA SER A 153 -33.16 16.70 -14.78
C SER A 153 -33.35 15.18 -14.97
N PRO A 154 -34.02 14.49 -14.02
CA PRO A 154 -34.34 13.08 -14.19
C PRO A 154 -35.42 12.82 -15.26
N ASN A 155 -36.18 13.86 -15.65
CA ASN A 155 -37.32 13.76 -16.54
C ASN A 155 -36.98 14.30 -17.93
N ASP A 156 -37.67 13.77 -18.96
CA ASP A 156 -37.59 14.27 -20.30
C ASP A 156 -38.04 15.75 -20.40
N ARG A 157 -37.32 16.54 -21.18
CA ARG A 157 -37.63 17.96 -21.45
C ARG A 157 -37.62 18.24 -22.95
N LYS A 158 -38.31 19.30 -23.39
CA LYS A 158 -38.19 19.82 -24.75
C LYS A 158 -36.98 20.76 -24.83
N GLY A 159 -36.10 20.49 -25.76
CA GLY A 159 -34.95 21.35 -26.06
C GLY A 159 -35.36 22.58 -26.91
N PRO A 160 -34.40 23.52 -27.13
CA PRO A 160 -34.63 24.72 -27.93
C PRO A 160 -35.11 24.48 -29.36
N ASP A 161 -34.75 23.31 -29.92
CA ASP A 161 -35.13 22.84 -31.24
C ASP A 161 -36.48 22.11 -31.27
N GLY A 162 -37.21 22.08 -30.14
CA GLY A 162 -38.48 21.39 -29.97
C GLY A 162 -38.41 19.86 -29.88
N ARG A 163 -37.21 19.27 -29.98
CA ARG A 163 -37.00 17.83 -29.78
C ARG A 163 -36.99 17.45 -28.33
N THR A 164 -37.40 16.25 -28.02
CA THR A 164 -37.33 15.70 -26.69
C THR A 164 -35.87 15.39 -26.33
N GLN A 165 -35.39 16.01 -25.28
CA GLN A 165 -34.10 15.66 -24.63
C GLN A 165 -34.40 14.68 -23.51
N PRO A 166 -33.83 13.48 -23.54
CA PRO A 166 -34.06 12.47 -22.51
C PRO A 166 -33.55 12.98 -21.14
N GLY A 167 -34.25 12.56 -20.09
CA GLY A 167 -33.82 12.80 -18.71
C GLY A 167 -32.48 12.08 -18.42
N LEU A 168 -31.66 12.68 -17.60
CA LEU A 168 -30.42 12.10 -17.14
C LEU A 168 -30.68 11.22 -15.91
N SER A 169 -30.60 9.90 -16.09
CA SER A 169 -30.70 8.96 -14.97
C SER A 169 -29.56 9.16 -13.96
N ASN A 170 -29.71 8.61 -12.75
CA ASN A 170 -28.64 8.66 -11.74
C ASN A 170 -27.36 7.94 -12.24
N LEU A 171 -27.52 6.83 -12.92
CA LEU A 171 -26.41 6.15 -13.58
C LEU A 171 -25.75 7.02 -14.67
N GLY A 172 -26.57 7.69 -15.50
CA GLY A 172 -26.10 8.64 -16.51
C GLY A 172 -25.37 9.83 -15.88
N MET A 173 -25.86 10.33 -14.73
CA MET A 173 -25.18 11.37 -13.95
C MET A 173 -23.78 10.92 -13.51
N GLY A 174 -23.66 9.70 -12.98
CA GLY A 174 -22.38 9.10 -12.63
C GLY A 174 -21.40 9.05 -13.82
N TYR A 175 -21.88 8.61 -15.00
CA TYR A 175 -21.05 8.59 -16.22
C TYR A 175 -20.54 9.96 -16.65
N VAL A 176 -21.42 10.96 -16.70
CA VAL A 176 -21.04 12.32 -17.08
C VAL A 176 -20.00 12.87 -16.11
N PHE A 177 -20.20 12.63 -14.83
CA PHE A 177 -19.34 13.10 -13.78
C PHE A 177 -17.96 12.46 -13.84
N GLU A 178 -17.89 11.15 -13.96
CA GLU A 178 -16.67 10.36 -14.13
C GLU A 178 -15.85 10.82 -15.35
N GLU A 179 -16.52 11.06 -16.48
CA GLU A 179 -15.88 11.53 -17.70
C GLU A 179 -15.35 12.98 -17.57
N LEU A 180 -16.07 13.84 -16.85
CA LEU A 180 -15.59 15.19 -16.55
C LEU A 180 -14.32 15.16 -15.71
N ILE A 181 -14.29 14.34 -14.64
CA ILE A 181 -13.11 14.23 -13.79
C ILE A 181 -11.95 13.63 -14.57
N ARG A 182 -12.18 12.58 -15.39
CA ARG A 182 -11.15 12.02 -16.25
C ARG A 182 -10.49 13.10 -17.12
N LYS A 183 -11.28 13.93 -17.76
CA LYS A 183 -10.78 15.03 -18.61
C LYS A 183 -9.99 16.06 -17.80
N PHE A 184 -10.45 16.43 -16.60
CA PHE A 184 -9.72 17.36 -15.74
C PHE A 184 -8.39 16.80 -15.27
N ASN A 185 -8.31 15.50 -14.96
CA ASN A 185 -7.08 14.84 -14.54
C ASN A 185 -6.07 14.73 -15.70
N GLU A 186 -6.53 14.42 -16.92
CA GLU A 186 -5.67 14.40 -18.10
C GLU A 186 -5.02 15.78 -18.36
N GLU A 187 -5.74 16.87 -18.14
CA GLU A 187 -5.19 18.22 -18.31
C GLU A 187 -4.21 18.66 -17.23
N ASN A 188 -4.34 18.10 -16.03
CA ASN A 188 -3.52 18.46 -14.87
C ASN A 188 -2.25 17.61 -14.70
N ASN A 189 -2.04 16.58 -15.52
CA ASN A 189 -0.96 15.59 -15.33
C ASN A 189 -0.95 15.00 -13.89
N GLU A 190 -2.12 14.83 -13.28
CA GLU A 190 -2.20 14.28 -11.92
C GLU A 190 -1.78 12.80 -11.89
N GLU A 191 -1.03 12.44 -10.85
CA GLU A 191 -0.36 11.14 -10.73
C GLU A 191 -1.30 9.94 -10.76
N ALA A 192 -0.77 8.83 -11.26
CA ALA A 192 -1.45 7.57 -11.49
C ALA A 192 -2.21 7.02 -10.26
N GLY A 193 -3.43 6.57 -10.48
CA GLY A 193 -4.14 5.66 -9.56
C GLY A 193 -5.05 6.31 -8.53
N GLU A 194 -5.16 7.64 -8.45
CA GLU A 194 -5.90 8.28 -7.35
C GLU A 194 -7.42 8.39 -7.53
N HIS A 195 -7.98 8.21 -8.76
CA HIS A 195 -9.32 8.76 -8.95
C HIS A 195 -10.40 7.82 -9.47
N PHE A 196 -10.13 6.78 -10.26
CA PHE A 196 -11.22 5.95 -10.79
C PHE A 196 -10.85 4.51 -11.08
N THR A 197 -11.67 3.62 -10.59
CA THR A 197 -11.67 2.22 -11.00
C THR A 197 -12.54 2.07 -12.25
N PRO A 198 -12.02 1.51 -13.36
CA PRO A 198 -12.82 1.24 -14.56
C PRO A 198 -14.05 0.38 -14.23
N ARG A 199 -15.19 0.71 -14.85
CA ARG A 199 -16.48 0.04 -14.54
C ARG A 199 -16.44 -1.46 -14.79
N GLU A 200 -15.75 -1.89 -15.83
CA GLU A 200 -15.58 -3.32 -16.11
C GLU A 200 -14.77 -4.05 -15.02
N VAL A 201 -13.84 -3.34 -14.33
CA VAL A 201 -13.15 -3.90 -13.18
C VAL A 201 -14.09 -4.00 -11.97
N ILE A 202 -14.91 -2.96 -11.75
CA ILE A 202 -15.92 -2.99 -10.68
C ILE A 202 -16.91 -4.14 -10.96
N LYS A 203 -17.38 -4.28 -12.21
CA LYS A 203 -18.28 -5.37 -12.62
C LYS A 203 -17.65 -6.74 -12.39
N LEU A 204 -16.35 -6.90 -12.68
CA LEU A 204 -15.63 -8.13 -12.36
C LEU A 204 -15.63 -8.38 -10.84
N MET A 205 -15.25 -7.37 -10.05
CA MET A 205 -15.18 -7.50 -8.60
C MET A 205 -16.53 -7.83 -7.97
N THR A 206 -17.63 -7.21 -8.46
CA THR A 206 -18.99 -7.52 -7.98
C THR A 206 -19.39 -8.95 -8.31
N ASN A 207 -19.07 -9.45 -9.51
CA ASN A 207 -19.30 -10.85 -9.86
C ASN A 207 -18.55 -11.80 -8.90
N LEU A 208 -17.27 -11.53 -8.62
CA LEU A 208 -16.43 -12.37 -7.75
C LEU A 208 -16.92 -12.44 -6.30
N VAL A 209 -17.52 -11.36 -5.78
CA VAL A 209 -17.97 -11.34 -4.37
C VAL A 209 -19.43 -11.70 -4.17
N PHE A 210 -20.34 -11.36 -5.11
CA PHE A 210 -21.78 -11.56 -4.91
C PHE A 210 -22.29 -12.86 -5.51
N ILE A 211 -21.85 -13.26 -6.70
CA ILE A 211 -22.37 -14.46 -7.39
C ILE A 211 -22.20 -15.73 -6.54
N PRO A 212 -21.04 -15.98 -5.88
CA PRO A 212 -20.85 -17.22 -5.09
C PRO A 212 -21.85 -17.38 -3.93
N VAL A 213 -22.45 -16.29 -3.48
CA VAL A 213 -23.34 -16.25 -2.28
C VAL A 213 -24.70 -15.64 -2.59
N LYS A 214 -25.10 -15.54 -3.86
CA LYS A 214 -26.32 -14.88 -4.33
C LYS A 214 -27.61 -15.39 -3.63
N ASP A 215 -27.62 -16.66 -3.26
CA ASP A 215 -28.77 -17.29 -2.60
C ASP A 215 -28.73 -17.16 -1.05
N GLN A 216 -27.71 -16.51 -0.49
CA GLN A 216 -27.46 -16.38 0.95
C GLN A 216 -27.36 -14.92 1.42
N LEU A 217 -27.75 -13.98 0.57
CA LEU A 217 -27.63 -12.54 0.87
C LEU A 217 -28.45 -12.16 2.12
N PRO A 218 -27.86 -11.46 3.10
CA PRO A 218 -28.56 -10.99 4.27
C PRO A 218 -29.50 -9.84 3.93
N ASN A 219 -30.51 -9.60 4.80
CA ASN A 219 -31.39 -8.44 4.72
C ASN A 219 -31.54 -7.83 6.12
N PRO A 220 -31.00 -6.67 6.41
CA PRO A 220 -30.28 -5.75 5.49
C PRO A 220 -28.86 -6.23 5.15
N LEU A 221 -28.33 -5.71 4.04
CA LEU A 221 -27.00 -5.96 3.54
C LEU A 221 -26.15 -4.68 3.60
N THR A 222 -24.90 -4.81 4.01
CA THR A 222 -23.97 -3.69 4.16
C THR A 222 -22.76 -3.84 3.22
N ILE A 223 -22.42 -2.74 2.53
CA ILE A 223 -21.25 -2.66 1.63
C ILE A 223 -20.36 -1.52 2.11
N TYR A 224 -19.03 -1.76 2.17
CA TYR A 224 -18.06 -0.77 2.64
C TYR A 224 -16.90 -0.63 1.66
N ASP A 225 -16.50 0.62 1.40
CA ASP A 225 -15.28 0.97 0.68
C ASP A 225 -14.43 1.93 1.53
N PRO A 226 -13.27 1.49 2.05
CA PRO A 226 -12.39 2.32 2.89
C PRO A 226 -11.64 3.42 2.13
N ALA A 227 -11.70 3.44 0.79
CA ALA A 227 -11.11 4.45 -0.09
C ALA A 227 -12.07 4.71 -1.25
N CYS A 228 -13.29 5.19 -0.91
CA CYS A 228 -14.43 5.12 -1.80
C CYS A 228 -14.37 6.04 -3.02
N GLY A 229 -13.42 6.98 -3.05
CA GLY A 229 -13.33 7.91 -4.16
C GLY A 229 -14.66 8.63 -4.38
N SER A 230 -15.14 8.64 -5.61
CA SER A 230 -16.43 9.20 -6.00
C SER A 230 -17.65 8.31 -5.65
N GLY A 231 -17.43 7.15 -5.03
CA GLY A 231 -18.52 6.23 -4.67
C GLY A 231 -18.93 5.24 -5.75
N GLY A 232 -18.24 5.20 -6.89
CA GLY A 232 -18.60 4.32 -8.00
C GLY A 232 -18.64 2.84 -7.63
N MET A 233 -17.68 2.37 -6.82
CA MET A 233 -17.65 0.99 -6.33
C MET A 233 -18.90 0.64 -5.51
N LEU A 234 -19.33 1.55 -4.65
CA LEU A 234 -20.49 1.37 -3.78
C LEU A 234 -21.80 1.32 -4.59
N THR A 235 -21.99 2.28 -5.49
CA THR A 235 -23.23 2.41 -6.25
C THR A 235 -23.39 1.35 -7.33
N GLU A 236 -22.34 1.00 -8.03
CA GLU A 236 -22.36 -0.12 -8.98
C GLU A 236 -22.62 -1.47 -8.27
N SER A 237 -22.09 -1.64 -7.05
CA SER A 237 -22.39 -2.84 -6.24
C SER A 237 -23.87 -2.90 -5.85
N GLN A 238 -24.47 -1.77 -5.45
CA GLN A 238 -25.91 -1.70 -5.16
C GLN A 238 -26.74 -2.02 -6.39
N ASP A 239 -26.42 -1.39 -7.52
CA ASP A 239 -27.14 -1.61 -8.79
C ASP A 239 -27.03 -3.08 -9.23
N PHE A 240 -25.83 -3.69 -9.13
CA PHE A 240 -25.63 -5.10 -9.48
C PHE A 240 -26.52 -6.06 -8.66
N ILE A 241 -26.77 -5.76 -7.40
CA ILE A 241 -27.59 -6.60 -6.52
C ILE A 241 -29.09 -6.39 -6.78
N THR A 242 -29.50 -5.15 -7.05
CA THR A 242 -30.92 -4.75 -7.06
C THR A 242 -31.52 -4.66 -8.46
N GLU A 243 -30.71 -4.75 -9.52
CA GLU A 243 -31.19 -4.63 -10.91
C GLU A 243 -32.27 -5.68 -11.23
N PRO A 244 -33.48 -5.27 -11.68
CA PRO A 244 -34.59 -6.19 -11.91
C PRO A 244 -34.35 -7.27 -12.95
N GLU A 245 -33.51 -6.98 -13.94
CA GLU A 245 -33.11 -7.92 -15.00
C GLU A 245 -31.72 -8.54 -14.76
N GLY A 246 -31.06 -8.19 -13.62
CA GLY A 246 -29.73 -8.70 -13.24
C GLY A 246 -29.76 -10.17 -12.81
N GLU A 247 -28.61 -10.73 -12.53
CA GLU A 247 -28.45 -12.13 -12.10
C GLU A 247 -28.97 -12.37 -10.66
N ILE A 248 -28.85 -11.38 -9.77
CA ILE A 248 -29.19 -11.54 -8.35
C ILE A 248 -30.65 -11.20 -8.08
N LYS A 249 -31.14 -10.07 -8.59
CA LYS A 249 -32.56 -9.60 -8.43
C LYS A 249 -33.03 -9.55 -6.97
N ALA A 250 -32.12 -9.25 -6.05
CA ALA A 250 -32.45 -9.31 -4.64
C ALA A 250 -33.31 -8.12 -4.22
N LYS A 251 -34.40 -8.41 -3.48
CA LYS A 251 -35.24 -7.40 -2.83
C LYS A 251 -34.76 -7.21 -1.39
N VAL A 252 -33.54 -6.72 -1.22
CA VAL A 252 -32.90 -6.48 0.10
C VAL A 252 -32.61 -5.01 0.28
N GLY A 253 -32.66 -4.52 1.52
CA GLY A 253 -32.17 -3.19 1.86
C GLY A 253 -30.62 -3.19 1.79
N VAL A 254 -30.07 -2.39 0.90
CA VAL A 254 -28.61 -2.24 0.75
C VAL A 254 -28.17 -0.94 1.39
N PHE A 255 -27.24 -1.01 2.33
CA PHE A 255 -26.66 0.15 3.01
C PHE A 255 -25.20 0.30 2.61
N LEU A 256 -24.87 1.49 2.10
CA LEU A 256 -23.53 1.81 1.59
C LEU A 256 -22.76 2.63 2.63
N TYR A 257 -21.51 2.27 2.83
CA TYR A 257 -20.58 2.95 3.75
C TYR A 257 -19.30 3.25 3.03
N GLY A 258 -18.73 4.42 3.26
CA GLY A 258 -17.47 4.80 2.61
C GLY A 258 -16.65 5.77 3.44
N LYS A 259 -15.36 5.84 3.10
CA LYS A 259 -14.44 6.83 3.66
C LYS A 259 -13.54 7.39 2.57
N GLU A 260 -13.37 8.73 2.57
CA GLU A 260 -12.59 9.42 1.56
C GLU A 260 -11.80 10.57 2.19
N VAL A 261 -10.52 10.67 1.84
CA VAL A 261 -9.59 11.68 2.37
C VAL A 261 -9.58 12.96 1.53
N ASN A 262 -9.83 12.84 0.24
CA ASN A 262 -9.87 14.01 -0.65
C ASN A 262 -11.22 14.73 -0.51
N PRO A 263 -11.24 16.04 -0.15
CA PRO A 263 -12.49 16.75 0.12
C PRO A 263 -13.40 16.87 -1.10
N GLU A 264 -12.84 17.04 -2.30
CA GLU A 264 -13.62 17.16 -3.53
C GLU A 264 -14.29 15.83 -3.87
N THR A 265 -13.50 14.74 -3.86
CA THR A 265 -13.98 13.38 -4.16
C THR A 265 -15.01 12.90 -3.12
N TYR A 266 -14.79 13.25 -1.84
CA TYR A 266 -15.78 13.05 -0.78
C TYR A 266 -17.11 13.76 -1.07
N ALA A 267 -17.05 15.04 -1.44
CA ALA A 267 -18.25 15.82 -1.77
C ALA A 267 -19.03 15.22 -2.95
N ILE A 268 -18.32 14.67 -3.91
CA ILE A 268 -18.88 13.95 -5.04
C ILE A 268 -19.61 12.69 -4.60
N CYS A 269 -18.93 11.84 -3.83
CA CYS A 269 -19.49 10.61 -3.30
C CYS A 269 -20.76 10.90 -2.48
N LYS A 270 -20.69 11.86 -1.58
CA LYS A 270 -21.82 12.29 -0.74
C LYS A 270 -22.99 12.78 -1.59
N SER A 271 -22.72 13.53 -2.65
CA SER A 271 -23.74 14.00 -3.59
C SER A 271 -24.41 12.84 -4.35
N ASP A 272 -23.63 11.87 -4.83
CA ASP A 272 -24.17 10.70 -5.53
C ASP A 272 -25.07 9.85 -4.61
N MET A 273 -24.65 9.64 -3.35
CA MET A 273 -25.48 8.97 -2.34
C MET A 273 -26.82 9.65 -2.18
N MET A 274 -26.80 10.99 -2.01
CA MET A 274 -28.03 11.79 -1.86
C MET A 274 -28.94 11.68 -3.07
N ILE A 275 -28.39 11.79 -4.28
CA ILE A 275 -29.16 11.74 -5.53
C ILE A 275 -29.83 10.37 -5.72
N LYS A 276 -29.16 9.29 -5.29
CA LYS A 276 -29.66 7.91 -5.38
C LYS A 276 -30.55 7.51 -4.22
N GLY A 277 -30.74 8.37 -3.21
CA GLY A 277 -31.59 8.12 -2.04
C GLY A 277 -30.91 7.27 -0.96
N ASN A 278 -29.59 7.11 -1.03
CA ASN A 278 -28.79 6.49 0.03
C ASN A 278 -28.49 7.50 1.15
N ASP A 279 -28.21 7.01 2.34
CA ASP A 279 -27.86 7.87 3.47
C ASP A 279 -26.45 8.46 3.30
N PRO A 280 -26.34 9.78 3.08
CA PRO A 280 -25.04 10.42 2.89
C PRO A 280 -24.18 10.47 4.17
N GLU A 281 -24.78 10.27 5.35
CA GLU A 281 -24.06 10.27 6.62
C GLU A 281 -23.21 9.02 6.84
N ASN A 282 -23.43 7.98 6.03
CA ASN A 282 -22.59 6.79 6.01
C ASN A 282 -21.27 7.00 5.24
N ILE A 283 -21.10 8.13 4.58
CA ILE A 283 -19.83 8.52 3.96
C ILE A 283 -19.08 9.44 4.90
N LYS A 284 -17.87 9.05 5.31
CA LYS A 284 -17.04 9.79 6.27
C LYS A 284 -15.86 10.47 5.58
N PHE A 285 -15.57 11.70 6.01
CA PHE A 285 -14.42 12.47 5.53
C PHE A 285 -13.19 12.19 6.39
N GLY A 286 -12.06 11.90 5.78
CA GLY A 286 -10.78 11.77 6.44
C GLY A 286 -10.00 10.50 6.07
N SER A 287 -8.79 10.38 6.65
CA SER A 287 -7.94 9.21 6.40
C SER A 287 -8.45 7.97 7.13
N THR A 288 -8.68 6.91 6.40
CA THR A 288 -9.03 5.58 6.92
C THR A 288 -7.95 5.02 7.84
N LEU A 289 -6.70 5.34 7.55
CA LEU A 289 -5.56 4.86 8.32
C LEU A 289 -5.42 5.61 9.64
N ALA A 290 -5.72 6.91 9.66
CA ALA A 290 -5.57 7.76 10.82
C ALA A 290 -6.68 7.58 11.87
N THR A 291 -7.93 7.33 11.42
CA THR A 291 -9.11 7.25 12.31
C THR A 291 -10.03 6.09 11.94
N ASP A 292 -10.61 5.45 12.94
CA ASP A 292 -11.62 4.41 12.78
C ASP A 292 -13.02 4.98 13.05
N ASP A 293 -13.62 5.63 12.04
CA ASP A 293 -14.96 6.23 12.15
C ASP A 293 -16.08 5.19 12.17
N PHE A 294 -15.78 3.95 11.83
CA PHE A 294 -16.70 2.81 11.88
C PHE A 294 -16.31 1.80 12.98
N SER A 295 -15.74 2.28 14.08
CA SER A 295 -15.37 1.45 15.22
C SER A 295 -16.59 0.63 15.70
N GLY A 296 -16.38 -0.69 15.81
CA GLY A 296 -17.46 -1.61 16.18
C GLY A 296 -18.45 -1.99 15.06
N THR A 297 -18.40 -1.32 13.89
CA THR A 297 -19.22 -1.71 12.73
C THR A 297 -18.49 -2.78 11.91
N ARG A 298 -19.28 -3.76 11.43
CA ARG A 298 -18.79 -4.84 10.57
C ARG A 298 -19.69 -4.96 9.35
N PHE A 299 -19.07 -5.32 8.21
CA PHE A 299 -19.73 -5.28 6.92
C PHE A 299 -19.83 -6.67 6.29
N ASP A 300 -20.85 -6.88 5.46
CA ASP A 300 -21.06 -8.13 4.71
C ASP A 300 -20.11 -8.20 3.52
N PHE A 301 -20.02 -7.09 2.77
CA PHE A 301 -19.17 -6.98 1.60
C PHE A 301 -18.29 -5.75 1.68
N MET A 302 -17.05 -5.90 1.21
CA MET A 302 -16.11 -4.78 1.12
C MET A 302 -15.39 -4.84 -0.21
N LEU A 303 -15.51 -3.75 -0.97
CA LEU A 303 -14.87 -3.63 -2.29
C LEU A 303 -14.09 -2.33 -2.33
N THR A 304 -12.83 -2.38 -2.75
CA THR A 304 -12.00 -1.17 -2.79
C THR A 304 -10.91 -1.25 -3.85
N ASN A 305 -10.51 -0.09 -4.35
CA ASN A 305 -9.27 0.13 -5.07
C ASN A 305 -8.43 1.15 -4.27
N PRO A 306 -7.68 0.70 -3.24
CA PRO A 306 -6.93 1.60 -2.37
C PRO A 306 -5.75 2.22 -3.11
N PRO A 307 -5.22 3.37 -2.64
CA PRO A 307 -4.01 3.94 -3.21
C PRO A 307 -2.82 2.99 -2.98
N TYR A 308 -2.14 2.57 -4.06
CA TYR A 308 -0.94 1.76 -4.03
C TYR A 308 0.29 2.56 -4.45
N GLY A 309 1.45 2.26 -3.84
CA GLY A 309 2.68 3.02 -4.04
C GLY A 309 2.68 4.40 -3.39
N LYS A 310 1.70 4.69 -2.52
CA LYS A 310 1.61 5.96 -1.79
C LYS A 310 2.10 5.82 -0.36
N SER A 311 2.85 6.85 0.07
CA SER A 311 3.37 6.93 1.44
C SER A 311 2.26 7.22 2.45
N TRP A 312 2.25 6.46 3.55
CA TRP A 312 1.34 6.66 4.69
C TRP A 312 2.03 7.32 5.90
N LYS A 313 3.19 7.97 5.70
CA LYS A 313 3.94 8.64 6.77
C LYS A 313 3.14 9.71 7.51
N SER A 314 2.20 10.38 6.84
CA SER A 314 1.28 11.36 7.45
C SER A 314 0.44 10.74 8.56
N ASP A 315 0.03 9.48 8.39
CA ASP A 315 -0.86 8.76 9.29
C ASP A 315 -0.09 7.95 10.36
N GLN A 316 1.24 7.83 10.22
CA GLN A 316 2.09 6.97 11.04
C GLN A 316 1.91 7.20 12.55
N LYS A 317 1.78 8.46 12.98
CA LYS A 317 1.61 8.80 14.40
C LYS A 317 0.32 8.28 15.02
N SER A 318 -0.71 8.04 14.20
CA SER A 318 -1.97 7.45 14.65
C SER A 318 -1.90 5.92 14.77
N ILE A 319 -0.91 5.30 14.14
CA ILE A 319 -0.76 3.85 14.04
C ILE A 319 0.35 3.34 14.96
N VAL A 320 1.47 4.07 15.06
CA VAL A 320 2.68 3.62 15.74
C VAL A 320 3.22 4.69 16.67
N GLU A 321 3.56 4.31 17.92
CA GLU A 321 4.28 5.13 18.88
C GLU A 321 5.64 4.49 19.20
N GLY A 322 6.73 5.12 18.75
CA GLY A 322 8.07 4.56 18.86
C GLY A 322 8.22 3.27 18.03
N LYS A 323 8.26 2.12 18.72
CA LYS A 323 8.31 0.79 18.11
C LYS A 323 6.99 0.03 18.24
N ASP A 324 6.07 0.55 19.02
CA ASP A 324 4.84 -0.15 19.39
C ASP A 324 3.70 0.25 18.46
N VAL A 325 2.93 -0.72 17.99
CA VAL A 325 1.71 -0.50 17.23
C VAL A 325 0.59 -0.21 18.21
N ILE A 326 0.02 1.01 18.13
CA ILE A 326 -1.04 1.47 19.05
C ILE A 326 -2.44 1.23 18.50
N ASP A 327 -2.59 1.07 17.18
CA ASP A 327 -3.86 0.77 16.55
C ASP A 327 -4.01 -0.75 16.35
N HIS A 328 -4.99 -1.33 17.03
CA HIS A 328 -5.23 -2.78 17.02
C HIS A 328 -5.58 -3.36 15.63
N ARG A 329 -6.05 -2.52 14.68
CA ARG A 329 -6.34 -2.94 13.31
C ARG A 329 -5.09 -3.45 12.59
N PHE A 330 -3.91 -2.98 13.02
CA PHE A 330 -2.63 -3.22 12.38
C PHE A 330 -1.69 -4.09 13.22
N GLN A 331 -2.28 -4.92 14.07
CA GLN A 331 -1.60 -6.00 14.78
C GLN A 331 -2.22 -7.34 14.39
N VAL A 332 -1.41 -8.39 14.30
CA VAL A 332 -1.85 -9.74 13.97
C VAL A 332 -1.34 -10.74 14.99
N ASN A 333 -2.18 -11.65 15.41
CA ASN A 333 -1.78 -12.73 16.31
C ASN A 333 -1.26 -13.91 15.46
N LEU A 334 0.04 -14.23 15.60
CA LEU A 334 0.71 -15.26 14.81
C LEU A 334 1.51 -16.18 15.74
N SER A 335 1.68 -17.43 15.34
CA SER A 335 2.55 -18.37 16.04
C SER A 335 4.03 -18.12 15.72
N ASP A 336 4.90 -18.61 16.61
CA ASP A 336 6.31 -18.81 16.28
C ASP A 336 6.50 -19.92 15.23
N TYR A 337 7.76 -20.23 14.88
CA TYR A 337 8.06 -21.28 13.89
C TYR A 337 7.68 -22.69 14.36
N THR A 338 7.52 -22.93 15.67
CA THR A 338 7.08 -24.22 16.22
C THR A 338 5.57 -24.41 16.10
N GLY A 339 4.80 -23.34 15.98
CA GLY A 339 3.34 -23.34 15.99
C GLY A 339 2.73 -23.38 17.40
N GLU A 340 3.54 -23.34 18.46
CA GLU A 340 3.08 -23.51 19.85
C GLU A 340 2.86 -22.19 20.58
N ASN A 341 3.70 -21.18 20.33
CA ASN A 341 3.65 -19.90 21.03
C ASN A 341 3.06 -18.83 20.12
N PHE A 342 2.00 -18.18 20.58
CA PHE A 342 1.34 -17.09 19.86
C PHE A 342 1.66 -15.75 20.49
N ASP A 343 1.91 -14.74 19.66
CA ASP A 343 2.14 -13.37 20.07
C ASP A 343 1.57 -12.39 19.06
N PHE A 344 1.46 -11.11 19.45
CA PHE A 344 1.04 -10.04 18.56
C PHE A 344 2.24 -9.47 17.81
N TYR A 345 2.14 -9.53 16.49
CA TYR A 345 3.16 -9.00 15.57
C TYR A 345 2.65 -7.78 14.83
N PRO A 346 3.54 -6.82 14.51
CA PRO A 346 3.19 -5.68 13.68
C PRO A 346 2.75 -6.14 12.27
N ALA A 347 1.61 -5.62 11.82
CA ALA A 347 1.11 -5.72 10.45
C ALA A 347 1.36 -4.37 9.72
N ILE A 348 2.59 -3.87 9.83
CA ILE A 348 2.98 -2.53 9.38
C ILE A 348 3.89 -2.67 8.16
N PRO A 349 3.38 -2.36 6.94
CA PRO A 349 4.20 -2.36 5.74
C PRO A 349 5.18 -1.19 5.72
N ARG A 350 6.12 -1.22 4.76
CA ARG A 350 7.03 -0.09 4.54
C ARG A 350 6.28 1.22 4.38
N SER A 351 6.83 2.31 4.91
CA SER A 351 6.16 3.62 4.95
C SER A 351 5.91 4.25 3.56
N SER A 352 6.54 3.74 2.52
CA SER A 352 6.36 4.21 1.13
C SER A 352 5.14 3.61 0.42
N ASP A 353 4.50 2.56 0.98
CA ASP A 353 3.36 1.89 0.35
C ASP A 353 2.38 1.35 1.40
N GLY A 354 1.22 2.03 1.53
CA GLY A 354 0.19 1.74 2.54
C GLY A 354 -0.92 0.79 2.09
N GLN A 355 -0.90 0.26 0.86
CA GLN A 355 -2.03 -0.49 0.30
C GLN A 355 -2.51 -1.67 1.16
N LEU A 356 -1.59 -2.40 1.81
CA LEU A 356 -1.94 -3.53 2.67
C LEU A 356 -2.56 -3.11 4.02
N LEU A 357 -2.42 -1.86 4.45
CA LEU A 357 -3.14 -1.36 5.62
C LEU A 357 -4.64 -1.26 5.34
N PHE A 358 -5.05 -0.89 4.13
CA PHE A 358 -6.46 -0.93 3.71
C PHE A 358 -7.01 -2.35 3.70
N MET A 359 -6.20 -3.34 3.30
CA MET A 359 -6.58 -4.74 3.42
C MET A 359 -6.81 -5.15 4.89
N MET A 360 -5.92 -4.74 5.80
CA MET A 360 -6.06 -5.02 7.23
C MET A 360 -7.28 -4.32 7.85
N GLU A 361 -7.57 -3.09 7.44
CA GLU A 361 -8.82 -2.40 7.81
C GLU A 361 -10.04 -3.25 7.46
N MET A 362 -10.13 -3.73 6.22
CA MET A 362 -11.26 -4.55 5.79
C MET A 362 -11.32 -5.89 6.50
N VAL A 363 -10.18 -6.57 6.70
CA VAL A 363 -10.11 -7.83 7.43
C VAL A 363 -10.60 -7.64 8.88
N ASN A 364 -10.25 -6.53 9.52
CA ASN A 364 -10.73 -6.20 10.87
C ASN A 364 -12.24 -5.93 10.92
N LYS A 365 -12.83 -5.45 9.82
CA LYS A 365 -14.26 -5.14 9.68
C LYS A 365 -15.11 -6.31 9.18
N MET A 366 -14.56 -7.50 9.02
CA MET A 366 -15.35 -8.69 8.67
C MET A 366 -16.34 -9.05 9.77
N LYS A 367 -17.59 -9.39 9.42
CA LYS A 367 -18.58 -9.99 10.32
C LYS A 367 -18.12 -11.37 10.76
N ARG A 368 -18.35 -11.71 12.02
CA ARG A 368 -18.12 -13.07 12.51
C ARG A 368 -19.16 -14.01 11.93
N ARG A 369 -18.84 -15.32 11.84
CA ARG A 369 -19.80 -16.35 11.42
C ARG A 369 -21.01 -16.44 12.35
N SER A 370 -20.88 -16.03 13.61
CA SER A 370 -22.00 -15.92 14.55
C SER A 370 -22.99 -14.81 14.16
N ASP A 371 -22.50 -13.76 13.50
CA ASP A 371 -23.28 -12.56 13.18
C ASP A 371 -23.87 -12.63 11.76
N SER A 372 -23.23 -13.38 10.88
CA SER A 372 -23.69 -13.63 9.50
C SER A 372 -23.29 -15.05 9.06
N PRO A 373 -24.25 -15.93 8.71
CA PRO A 373 -23.93 -17.28 8.23
C PRO A 373 -23.04 -17.29 7.00
N MET A 374 -23.15 -16.28 6.15
CA MET A 374 -22.32 -16.07 4.97
C MET A 374 -20.91 -15.61 5.35
N GLY A 375 -20.70 -15.03 6.56
CA GLY A 375 -19.50 -14.29 6.91
C GLY A 375 -19.39 -12.98 6.14
N SER A 376 -18.19 -12.62 5.75
CA SER A 376 -17.92 -11.43 4.91
C SER A 376 -17.08 -11.81 3.70
N ARG A 377 -17.20 -11.00 2.65
CA ARG A 377 -16.41 -11.15 1.43
C ARG A 377 -15.75 -9.83 1.06
N ILE A 378 -14.50 -9.90 0.59
CA ILE A 378 -13.70 -8.74 0.20
C ILE A 378 -13.23 -8.93 -1.23
N ALA A 379 -13.26 -7.87 -2.04
CA ALA A 379 -12.47 -7.75 -3.26
C ALA A 379 -11.66 -6.46 -3.20
N SER A 380 -10.35 -6.55 -3.40
CA SER A 380 -9.45 -5.40 -3.33
C SER A 380 -8.43 -5.44 -4.46
N VAL A 381 -8.20 -4.28 -5.08
CA VAL A 381 -7.18 -4.13 -6.13
C VAL A 381 -5.84 -3.78 -5.50
N HIS A 382 -4.79 -4.46 -5.90
CA HIS A 382 -3.43 -4.20 -5.43
C HIS A 382 -2.43 -4.26 -6.60
N ASN A 383 -1.31 -3.58 -6.46
CA ASN A 383 -0.19 -3.77 -7.38
C ASN A 383 0.63 -5.03 -7.01
N GLY A 384 1.57 -5.40 -7.88
CA GLY A 384 2.38 -6.61 -7.69
C GLY A 384 3.23 -6.63 -6.42
N SER A 385 3.57 -5.47 -5.85
CA SER A 385 4.39 -5.41 -4.62
C SER A 385 3.70 -6.07 -3.43
N ALA A 386 2.38 -6.04 -3.36
CA ALA A 386 1.60 -6.71 -2.32
C ALA A 386 1.83 -8.23 -2.24
N LEU A 387 2.24 -8.86 -3.35
CA LEU A 387 2.43 -10.30 -3.45
C LEU A 387 3.71 -10.80 -2.77
N PHE A 388 4.81 -10.05 -2.85
CA PHE A 388 6.14 -10.55 -2.48
C PHE A 388 6.99 -9.57 -1.67
N THR A 389 6.66 -8.30 -1.60
CA THR A 389 7.47 -7.34 -0.83
C THR A 389 7.44 -7.63 0.66
N GLY A 390 8.53 -7.31 1.34
CA GLY A 390 8.71 -7.52 2.78
C GLY A 390 9.30 -8.88 3.10
N ASP A 391 10.29 -8.87 3.98
CA ASP A 391 10.98 -10.08 4.43
C ASP A 391 10.14 -10.89 5.43
N ALA A 392 10.48 -12.15 5.64
CA ALA A 392 9.85 -13.00 6.66
C ALA A 392 9.90 -12.32 8.03
N GLY A 393 8.76 -12.31 8.73
CA GLY A 393 8.58 -11.59 9.99
C GLY A 393 8.39 -10.07 9.84
N GLY A 394 8.53 -9.51 8.62
CA GLY A 394 8.20 -8.12 8.31
C GLY A 394 6.71 -7.89 8.12
N GLY A 395 6.27 -6.62 8.17
CA GLY A 395 4.85 -6.28 8.19
C GLY A 395 4.05 -6.81 7.01
N GLU A 396 4.54 -6.66 5.78
CA GLU A 396 3.85 -7.16 4.57
C GLU A 396 3.74 -8.70 4.59
N SER A 397 4.81 -9.39 4.99
CA SER A 397 4.81 -10.85 5.12
C SER A 397 3.87 -11.33 6.22
N ASN A 398 3.81 -10.61 7.36
CA ASN A 398 2.89 -10.91 8.46
C ASN A 398 1.42 -10.73 8.04
N ILE A 399 1.11 -9.73 7.23
CA ILE A 399 -0.23 -9.52 6.68
C ILE A 399 -0.62 -10.68 5.77
N ARG A 400 0.24 -11.07 4.81
CA ARG A 400 -0.01 -12.23 3.94
C ARG A 400 -0.17 -13.50 4.74
N ARG A 401 0.71 -13.73 5.71
CA ARG A 401 0.65 -14.88 6.62
C ARG A 401 -0.70 -14.93 7.35
N HIS A 402 -1.11 -13.82 7.96
CA HIS A 402 -2.38 -13.73 8.68
C HIS A 402 -3.58 -14.07 7.78
N ILE A 403 -3.62 -13.51 6.57
CA ILE A 403 -4.72 -13.73 5.63
C ILE A 403 -4.76 -15.19 5.15
N ILE A 404 -3.61 -15.80 4.88
CA ILE A 404 -3.51 -17.14 4.33
C ILE A 404 -3.69 -18.22 5.44
N GLU A 405 -3.04 -18.06 6.59
CA GLU A 405 -3.15 -19.02 7.71
C GLU A 405 -4.56 -19.07 8.32
N ASN A 406 -5.27 -17.92 8.34
CA ASN A 406 -6.67 -17.88 8.75
C ASN A 406 -7.64 -18.35 7.66
N ASP A 407 -7.12 -18.82 6.54
CA ASP A 407 -7.88 -19.32 5.39
C ASP A 407 -8.87 -18.29 4.82
N TYR A 408 -8.48 -17.01 4.74
CA TYR A 408 -9.32 -15.96 4.18
C TYR A 408 -9.13 -15.79 2.67
N LEU A 409 -7.92 -15.97 2.14
CA LEU A 409 -7.61 -15.75 0.73
C LEU A 409 -8.22 -16.84 -0.15
N GLU A 410 -9.20 -16.50 -0.99
CA GLU A 410 -9.82 -17.42 -1.95
C GLU A 410 -9.11 -17.45 -3.29
N ALA A 411 -8.83 -16.25 -3.84
CA ALA A 411 -8.21 -16.13 -5.15
C ALA A 411 -7.45 -14.82 -5.32
N ILE A 412 -6.49 -14.84 -6.25
CA ILE A 412 -5.84 -13.65 -6.79
C ILE A 412 -5.95 -13.71 -8.32
N ILE A 413 -6.49 -12.66 -8.92
CA ILE A 413 -6.68 -12.53 -10.36
C ILE A 413 -5.73 -11.46 -10.89
N GLN A 414 -4.80 -11.81 -11.76
CA GLN A 414 -3.95 -10.86 -12.47
C GLN A 414 -4.75 -10.18 -13.57
N LEU A 415 -4.74 -8.86 -13.60
CA LEU A 415 -5.41 -8.05 -14.61
C LEU A 415 -4.45 -7.68 -15.76
N PRO A 416 -4.97 -7.33 -16.95
CA PRO A 416 -4.17 -6.82 -18.06
C PRO A 416 -3.43 -5.53 -17.68
N ASN A 417 -2.25 -5.33 -18.26
CA ASN A 417 -1.56 -4.04 -18.19
C ASN A 417 -2.39 -2.97 -18.91
N ASN A 418 -2.23 -1.71 -18.50
CA ASN A 418 -2.93 -0.57 -19.09
C ASN A 418 -4.47 -0.69 -19.08
N LEU A 419 -5.03 -1.40 -18.12
CA LEU A 419 -6.47 -1.50 -17.90
C LEU A 419 -7.02 -0.27 -17.16
N PHE A 420 -6.22 0.39 -16.35
CA PHE A 420 -6.56 1.59 -15.58
C PHE A 420 -6.19 2.88 -16.31
N TYR A 421 -6.92 3.98 -16.01
CA TYR A 421 -6.78 5.24 -16.75
C TYR A 421 -5.41 5.92 -16.59
N ASN A 422 -4.81 5.81 -15.41
CA ASN A 422 -3.62 6.58 -15.06
C ASN A 422 -2.40 5.71 -14.72
N THR A 423 -2.44 4.42 -15.02
CA THR A 423 -1.31 3.53 -14.77
C THR A 423 -1.22 2.38 -15.76
N GLY A 424 -0.01 2.14 -16.23
CA GLY A 424 0.31 0.99 -17.08
C GLY A 424 0.75 -0.26 -16.33
N ILE A 425 0.81 -0.21 -14.98
CA ILE A 425 1.33 -1.32 -14.18
C ILE A 425 0.36 -2.50 -14.10
N THR A 426 0.91 -3.69 -13.87
CA THR A 426 0.13 -4.88 -13.57
C THR A 426 -0.55 -4.75 -12.21
N THR A 427 -1.85 -5.00 -12.16
CA THR A 427 -2.65 -5.01 -10.95
C THR A 427 -3.31 -6.36 -10.74
N TYR A 428 -3.75 -6.61 -9.51
CA TYR A 428 -4.30 -7.88 -9.07
C TYR A 428 -5.55 -7.64 -8.23
N VAL A 429 -6.62 -8.38 -8.49
CA VAL A 429 -7.79 -8.43 -7.60
C VAL A 429 -7.58 -9.55 -6.60
N TRP A 430 -7.56 -9.21 -5.32
CA TRP A 430 -7.55 -10.15 -4.21
C TRP A 430 -8.97 -10.41 -3.75
N VAL A 431 -9.36 -11.67 -3.68
CA VAL A 431 -10.69 -12.08 -3.20
C VAL A 431 -10.53 -12.85 -1.89
N LEU A 432 -11.14 -12.31 -0.83
CA LEU A 432 -11.11 -12.91 0.51
C LEU A 432 -12.52 -13.26 0.97
N SER A 433 -12.62 -14.31 1.79
CA SER A 433 -13.82 -14.69 2.53
C SER A 433 -13.42 -15.33 3.86
N ASN A 434 -14.08 -14.99 4.95
CA ASN A 434 -13.89 -15.70 6.21
C ASN A 434 -14.86 -16.89 6.37
N ASN A 435 -15.60 -17.22 5.31
CA ASN A 435 -16.45 -18.43 5.24
C ASN A 435 -16.36 -19.08 3.85
N LYS A 436 -15.18 -19.61 3.51
CA LYS A 436 -14.95 -20.31 2.25
C LYS A 436 -15.89 -21.51 2.05
N ALA A 437 -16.35 -21.72 0.82
CA ALA A 437 -17.00 -22.96 0.43
C ALA A 437 -16.06 -24.16 0.66
N ASP A 438 -16.62 -25.35 0.96
CA ASP A 438 -15.84 -26.52 1.36
C ASP A 438 -14.75 -26.89 0.35
N GLN A 439 -15.01 -26.76 -0.94
CA GLN A 439 -14.03 -27.03 -2.01
C GLN A 439 -12.83 -26.05 -2.00
N ARG A 440 -12.97 -24.86 -1.39
CA ARG A 440 -11.96 -23.80 -1.31
C ARG A 440 -11.18 -23.80 -0.01
N LYS A 441 -11.65 -24.52 1.02
CA LYS A 441 -10.99 -24.58 2.33
C LYS A 441 -9.54 -25.06 2.19
N GLY A 442 -8.61 -24.35 2.81
CA GLY A 442 -7.18 -24.63 2.77
C GLY A 442 -6.51 -24.40 1.43
N LYS A 443 -7.20 -23.76 0.46
CA LYS A 443 -6.70 -23.55 -0.91
C LYS A 443 -6.78 -22.08 -1.32
N VAL A 444 -5.89 -21.71 -2.23
CA VAL A 444 -5.86 -20.41 -2.93
C VAL A 444 -5.79 -20.67 -4.42
N GLN A 445 -6.64 -19.97 -5.17
CA GLN A 445 -6.63 -20.01 -6.64
C GLN A 445 -5.90 -18.79 -7.19
N LEU A 446 -5.00 -18.99 -8.15
CA LEU A 446 -4.37 -17.92 -8.93
C LEU A 446 -4.92 -17.96 -10.35
N ILE A 447 -5.35 -16.82 -10.89
CA ILE A 447 -5.90 -16.71 -12.24
C ILE A 447 -5.11 -15.65 -13.01
N ASP A 448 -4.50 -16.03 -14.12
CA ASP A 448 -3.83 -15.12 -15.04
C ASP A 448 -4.79 -14.65 -16.14
N ALA A 449 -5.45 -13.51 -15.91
CA ALA A 449 -6.32 -12.87 -16.87
C ALA A 449 -5.58 -11.79 -17.70
N SER A 450 -4.26 -11.71 -17.64
CA SER A 450 -3.46 -10.66 -18.29
C SER A 450 -3.66 -10.56 -19.82
N ASN A 451 -4.10 -11.64 -20.45
CA ASN A 451 -4.35 -11.71 -21.90
C ASN A 451 -5.85 -11.73 -22.26
N LEU A 452 -6.76 -11.64 -21.29
CA LEU A 452 -8.20 -11.61 -21.50
C LEU A 452 -8.67 -10.16 -21.62
N TYR A 453 -8.54 -9.55 -22.78
CA TYR A 453 -8.98 -8.17 -23.00
C TYR A 453 -9.23 -7.88 -24.48
N GLN A 454 -9.96 -6.81 -24.76
CA GLN A 454 -9.97 -6.19 -26.08
C GLN A 454 -9.27 -4.83 -26.06
N LYS A 455 -8.60 -4.47 -27.17
CA LYS A 455 -7.95 -3.17 -27.31
C LYS A 455 -8.99 -2.08 -27.57
N LEU A 456 -8.82 -0.92 -26.93
CA LEU A 456 -9.60 0.27 -27.25
C LEU A 456 -9.21 0.82 -28.62
N ARG A 457 -10.17 1.42 -29.31
CA ARG A 457 -9.91 2.14 -30.58
C ARG A 457 -9.10 3.40 -30.38
N LYS A 458 -9.22 4.03 -29.22
CA LYS A 458 -8.49 5.22 -28.81
C LYS A 458 -8.13 5.07 -27.32
N ASN A 459 -6.90 5.37 -26.98
CA ASN A 459 -6.46 5.33 -25.59
C ASN A 459 -7.18 6.42 -24.77
N LEU A 460 -7.43 6.08 -23.50
CA LEU A 460 -8.02 6.96 -22.50
C LEU A 460 -6.97 7.15 -21.37
N GLY A 461 -6.07 8.12 -21.53
CA GLY A 461 -4.86 8.21 -20.72
C GLY A 461 -3.96 6.99 -20.97
N GLU A 462 -3.49 6.34 -19.90
CA GLU A 462 -2.72 5.09 -19.99
C GLU A 462 -3.56 3.88 -20.35
N LYS A 463 -4.89 3.95 -20.18
CA LYS A 463 -5.81 2.86 -20.51
C LYS A 463 -5.89 2.65 -22.02
N ASN A 464 -5.50 1.47 -22.49
CA ASN A 464 -5.57 1.07 -23.89
C ASN A 464 -6.34 -0.23 -24.16
N CYS A 465 -6.88 -0.84 -23.12
CA CYS A 465 -7.66 -2.07 -23.19
C CYS A 465 -8.83 -2.05 -22.19
N GLU A 466 -9.77 -2.96 -22.38
CA GLU A 466 -10.92 -3.12 -21.51
C GLU A 466 -11.37 -4.58 -21.45
N PHE A 467 -12.11 -4.95 -20.40
CA PHE A 467 -12.85 -6.20 -20.36
C PHE A 467 -14.19 -6.05 -21.09
N THR A 468 -14.54 -7.04 -21.88
CA THR A 468 -15.91 -7.24 -22.35
C THR A 468 -16.71 -8.06 -21.33
N ASP A 469 -18.02 -8.12 -21.50
CA ASP A 469 -18.88 -8.97 -20.67
C ASP A 469 -18.49 -10.45 -20.77
N ASP A 470 -18.05 -10.90 -21.95
CA ASP A 470 -17.56 -12.28 -22.16
C ASP A 470 -16.28 -12.56 -21.36
N HIS A 471 -15.34 -11.61 -21.32
CA HIS A 471 -14.12 -11.75 -20.49
C HIS A 471 -14.46 -11.82 -19.00
N ILE A 472 -15.36 -10.95 -18.51
CA ILE A 472 -15.83 -10.95 -17.12
C ILE A 472 -16.49 -12.28 -16.80
N HIS A 473 -17.37 -12.76 -17.67
CA HIS A 473 -18.04 -14.06 -17.53
C HIS A 473 -17.02 -15.20 -17.47
N GLN A 474 -16.06 -15.24 -18.38
CA GLN A 474 -15.02 -16.26 -18.42
C GLN A 474 -14.18 -16.27 -17.14
N ILE A 475 -13.73 -15.10 -16.65
CA ILE A 475 -12.97 -15.01 -15.40
C ILE A 475 -13.83 -15.47 -14.22
N THR A 476 -15.09 -15.06 -14.18
CA THR A 476 -16.03 -15.48 -13.13
C THR A 476 -16.26 -16.99 -13.12
N GLN A 477 -16.42 -17.64 -14.30
CA GLN A 477 -16.56 -19.09 -14.39
C GLN A 477 -15.28 -19.80 -13.93
N LEU A 478 -14.10 -19.35 -14.38
CA LEU A 478 -12.81 -19.88 -13.88
C LEU A 478 -12.71 -19.80 -12.35
N TYR A 479 -13.16 -18.68 -11.79
CA TYR A 479 -13.19 -18.53 -10.35
C TYR A 479 -14.15 -19.51 -9.68
N LEU A 480 -15.36 -19.66 -10.18
CA LEU A 480 -16.38 -20.55 -9.58
C LEU A 480 -16.02 -22.04 -9.69
N GLU A 481 -15.52 -22.47 -10.84
CA GLU A 481 -15.25 -23.87 -11.16
C GLU A 481 -13.89 -24.37 -10.60
N MET A 482 -12.95 -23.45 -10.30
CA MET A 482 -11.62 -23.78 -9.78
C MET A 482 -10.82 -24.78 -10.64
N PRO A 483 -10.76 -24.65 -11.96
CA PRO A 483 -9.89 -25.55 -12.73
C PRO A 483 -8.43 -25.35 -12.32
N ASN A 484 -7.63 -26.43 -12.46
CA ASN A 484 -6.20 -26.40 -12.15
C ASN A 484 -5.39 -26.67 -13.42
N ASP A 485 -5.58 -25.83 -14.42
CA ASP A 485 -4.93 -25.90 -15.72
C ASP A 485 -4.84 -24.52 -16.41
N GLY A 486 -4.03 -24.43 -17.44
CA GLY A 486 -3.92 -23.21 -18.26
C GLY A 486 -3.65 -21.95 -17.44
N ILE A 487 -4.58 -21.00 -17.48
CA ILE A 487 -4.53 -19.70 -16.82
C ILE A 487 -5.10 -19.72 -15.39
N SER A 488 -5.54 -20.84 -14.88
CA SER A 488 -6.01 -21.03 -13.51
C SER A 488 -5.19 -22.13 -12.82
N LYS A 489 -4.69 -21.83 -11.62
CA LYS A 489 -3.92 -22.79 -10.80
C LYS A 489 -4.37 -22.74 -9.35
N VAL A 490 -4.47 -23.90 -8.72
CA VAL A 490 -4.93 -24.07 -7.34
C VAL A 490 -3.79 -24.59 -6.47
N PHE A 491 -3.54 -23.91 -5.37
CA PHE A 491 -2.47 -24.19 -4.41
C PHE A 491 -3.06 -24.44 -3.02
N ASN A 492 -2.32 -25.15 -2.17
CA ASN A 492 -2.62 -25.18 -0.74
C ASN A 492 -2.12 -23.88 -0.08
N ASN A 493 -2.73 -23.46 1.01
CA ASN A 493 -2.29 -22.28 1.77
C ASN A 493 -0.80 -22.35 2.13
N ARG A 494 -0.29 -23.54 2.46
CA ARG A 494 1.11 -23.76 2.87
C ARG A 494 2.12 -23.64 1.72
N ASP A 495 1.69 -23.73 0.47
CA ASP A 495 2.58 -23.60 -0.70
C ASP A 495 3.21 -22.20 -0.83
N PHE A 496 2.63 -21.20 -0.15
CA PHE A 496 3.12 -19.83 -0.12
C PHE A 496 3.99 -19.51 1.10
N GLY A 497 4.06 -20.42 2.07
CA GLY A 497 4.78 -20.24 3.30
C GLY A 497 6.16 -20.89 3.30
N TYR A 498 7.09 -20.29 4.03
CA TYR A 498 8.44 -20.81 4.21
C TYR A 498 9.00 -20.45 5.58
N TYR A 499 9.93 -21.27 6.05
CA TYR A 499 10.80 -20.92 7.17
C TYR A 499 12.02 -20.18 6.61
N LYS A 500 12.25 -18.95 7.04
CA LYS A 500 13.52 -18.26 6.83
C LYS A 500 14.47 -18.68 7.94
N VAL A 501 15.44 -19.51 7.58
CA VAL A 501 16.39 -20.15 8.49
C VAL A 501 17.73 -19.44 8.38
N THR A 502 18.32 -19.07 9.50
CA THR A 502 19.67 -18.52 9.53
C THR A 502 20.68 -19.65 9.57
N VAL A 503 21.62 -19.60 8.63
CA VAL A 503 22.75 -20.52 8.55
C VAL A 503 24.00 -19.76 8.99
N GLU A 504 24.67 -20.27 10.01
CA GLU A 504 25.88 -19.68 10.58
C GLU A 504 27.10 -20.51 10.21
N ARG A 505 28.27 -19.86 10.15
CA ARG A 505 29.60 -20.47 9.95
C ARG A 505 30.54 -19.98 11.04
N PRO A 506 31.57 -20.76 11.40
CA PRO A 506 32.48 -20.38 12.48
C PRO A 506 33.38 -19.21 12.08
N LEU A 507 33.50 -18.25 12.99
CA LEU A 507 34.48 -17.18 12.88
C LEU A 507 35.91 -17.73 13.02
N ARG A 508 36.83 -17.32 12.16
CA ARG A 508 38.26 -17.67 12.19
C ARG A 508 39.06 -16.38 12.25
N LEU A 509 39.86 -16.23 13.30
CA LEU A 509 40.64 -15.04 13.53
C LEU A 509 42.14 -15.37 13.68
N ALA A 510 42.95 -14.73 12.91
CA ALA A 510 44.38 -14.56 13.18
C ALA A 510 44.58 -13.26 13.99
N ALA A 511 45.66 -13.21 14.76
CA ALA A 511 46.00 -12.04 15.55
C ALA A 511 47.48 -11.72 15.55
N GLN A 512 47.81 -10.42 15.59
CA GLN A 512 49.22 -9.94 15.63
C GLN A 512 49.26 -8.52 16.19
N PHE A 513 50.18 -8.30 17.10
CA PHE A 513 50.53 -6.95 17.53
C PHE A 513 51.52 -6.32 16.53
N SER A 514 51.01 -5.79 15.43
CA SER A 514 51.81 -4.98 14.52
C SER A 514 51.70 -3.48 14.85
N PRO A 515 52.73 -2.68 14.56
CA PRO A 515 52.71 -1.24 14.82
C PRO A 515 51.52 -0.54 14.14
N GLU A 516 51.19 -0.96 12.92
CA GLU A 516 50.07 -0.40 12.14
C GLU A 516 48.75 -0.67 12.81
N ARG A 517 48.49 -1.91 13.26
CA ARG A 517 47.26 -2.29 13.95
C ARG A 517 47.13 -1.59 15.30
N ILE A 518 48.21 -1.48 16.06
CA ILE A 518 48.20 -0.76 17.33
C ILE A 518 47.91 0.72 17.12
N ALA A 519 48.43 1.33 16.06
CA ALA A 519 48.19 2.74 15.74
C ALA A 519 46.71 3.07 15.55
N THR A 520 45.91 2.14 15.04
CA THR A 520 44.45 2.34 14.85
C THR A 520 43.70 2.54 16.16
N LEU A 521 44.21 2.02 17.28
CA LEU A 521 43.62 2.14 18.60
C LEU A 521 43.62 3.59 19.15
N ARG A 522 44.34 4.50 18.48
CA ARG A 522 44.27 5.94 18.79
C ARG A 522 42.89 6.52 18.47
N PHE A 523 42.12 5.84 17.65
CA PHE A 523 40.86 6.31 17.12
C PHE A 523 39.69 5.48 17.64
N THR A 524 38.57 6.12 17.85
CA THR A 524 37.32 5.44 18.25
C THR A 524 36.82 4.55 17.11
N PRO A 525 36.43 3.28 17.39
CA PRO A 525 35.86 2.41 16.36
C PRO A 525 34.65 3.06 15.64
N GLY A 526 34.66 3.00 14.31
CA GLY A 526 33.63 3.60 13.47
C GLY A 526 33.81 5.11 13.19
N MET A 527 34.90 5.72 13.71
CA MET A 527 35.29 7.10 13.41
C MET A 527 36.74 7.23 12.98
N GLN A 528 37.37 6.12 12.56
CA GLN A 528 38.81 6.09 12.25
C GLN A 528 39.21 7.16 11.24
N ASP A 529 38.55 7.22 10.08
CA ASP A 529 38.93 8.12 9.00
C ASP A 529 38.94 9.59 9.40
N ILE A 530 37.85 10.03 10.07
CA ILE A 530 37.77 11.43 10.53
C ILE A 530 38.73 11.74 11.66
N MET A 531 38.91 10.80 12.61
CA MET A 531 39.87 10.99 13.68
C MET A 531 41.32 10.94 13.19
N GLU A 532 41.62 10.12 12.22
CA GLU A 532 42.94 10.08 11.54
C GLU A 532 43.24 11.41 10.83
N TRP A 533 42.27 11.98 10.12
CA TRP A 533 42.38 13.30 9.54
C TRP A 533 42.65 14.39 10.58
N VAL A 534 41.85 14.40 11.69
CA VAL A 534 42.05 15.37 12.78
C VAL A 534 43.46 15.23 13.40
N TYR A 535 43.87 13.97 13.67
CA TYR A 535 45.18 13.73 14.26
C TYR A 535 46.31 14.08 13.29
N GLY A 536 46.19 13.76 12.03
CA GLY A 536 47.15 14.11 10.98
C GLY A 536 47.39 15.61 10.85
N LYS A 537 46.34 16.41 11.14
CA LYS A 537 46.40 17.87 11.01
C LYS A 537 46.88 18.56 12.29
N TYR A 538 46.51 18.08 13.48
CA TYR A 538 46.72 18.76 14.75
C TYR A 538 47.68 17.99 15.71
N GLY A 539 48.03 16.77 15.37
CA GLY A 539 48.95 15.95 16.16
C GLY A 539 48.53 15.81 17.62
N ASP A 540 49.45 15.94 18.55
CA ASP A 540 49.21 15.77 19.98
C ASP A 540 48.39 16.87 20.60
N GLU A 541 48.09 17.97 19.91
CA GLU A 541 47.16 19.04 20.41
C GLU A 541 45.76 18.52 20.63
N VAL A 542 45.35 17.40 20.00
CA VAL A 542 44.05 16.74 20.21
C VAL A 542 43.85 16.30 21.67
N TYR A 543 44.91 16.12 22.43
CA TYR A 543 44.87 15.67 23.83
C TYR A 543 44.76 16.81 24.86
N THR A 544 45.19 18.05 24.50
CA THR A 544 45.33 19.15 25.47
C THR A 544 44.87 20.52 24.94
N GLY A 545 44.73 20.67 23.63
CA GLY A 545 44.40 21.93 22.96
C GLY A 545 43.25 21.82 21.91
N LEU A 546 42.52 20.73 21.90
CA LEU A 546 41.49 20.44 20.88
C LEU A 546 40.44 21.55 20.75
N LYS A 547 40.14 22.23 21.85
CA LYS A 547 39.16 23.33 21.87
C LYS A 547 39.47 24.47 20.91
N ALA A 548 40.74 24.72 20.62
CA ALA A 548 41.17 25.74 19.69
C ALA A 548 40.88 25.37 18.23
N HIS A 549 40.62 24.10 17.94
CA HIS A 549 40.46 23.56 16.62
C HIS A 549 39.02 23.15 16.27
N VAL A 550 38.08 23.26 17.25
CA VAL A 550 36.67 22.80 17.07
C VAL A 550 36.01 23.43 15.84
N GLU A 551 36.11 24.76 15.68
CA GLU A 551 35.50 25.46 14.54
C GLU A 551 36.05 24.96 13.19
N ALA A 552 37.36 24.71 13.13
CA ALA A 552 38.00 24.22 11.91
C ALA A 552 37.66 22.75 11.60
N ILE A 553 37.47 21.92 12.63
CA ILE A 553 37.00 20.53 12.48
C ILE A 553 35.53 20.53 12.01
N GLU A 554 34.68 21.36 12.59
CA GLU A 554 33.29 21.47 12.20
C GLU A 554 33.14 21.99 10.76
N ALA A 555 33.90 23.00 10.38
CA ALA A 555 33.94 23.50 8.99
C ALA A 555 34.40 22.42 7.98
N HIS A 556 35.29 21.50 8.42
CA HIS A 556 35.68 20.38 7.56
C HIS A 556 34.56 19.36 7.42
N LEU A 557 33.89 19.00 8.52
CA LEU A 557 32.73 18.09 8.47
C LEU A 557 31.63 18.60 7.53
N GLU A 558 31.34 19.92 7.57
CA GLU A 558 30.37 20.56 6.69
C GLU A 558 30.82 20.56 5.23
N ARG A 559 32.09 20.91 4.97
CA ARG A 559 32.61 20.97 3.60
C ARG A 559 32.66 19.63 2.90
N GLU A 560 33.00 18.56 3.64
CA GLU A 560 33.09 17.19 3.12
C GLU A 560 31.77 16.43 3.29
N GLU A 561 30.68 17.11 3.70
CA GLU A 561 29.34 16.54 3.93
C GLU A 561 29.34 15.31 4.85
N ILE A 562 30.24 15.25 5.86
CA ILE A 562 30.35 14.13 6.77
C ILE A 562 29.29 14.24 7.87
N ALA A 563 28.25 13.42 7.78
CA ALA A 563 27.17 13.36 8.76
C ALA A 563 27.57 12.47 9.95
N LEU A 564 27.78 13.06 11.13
CA LEU A 564 28.01 12.36 12.39
C LEU A 564 26.76 12.41 13.28
N SER A 565 26.49 11.31 13.99
CA SER A 565 25.49 11.33 15.04
C SER A 565 25.86 12.35 16.13
N PRO A 566 24.88 12.93 16.90
CA PRO A 566 25.20 13.86 17.98
C PRO A 566 26.18 13.28 19.00
N LYS A 567 26.12 11.96 19.25
CA LYS A 567 27.05 11.24 20.11
C LYS A 567 28.47 11.24 19.54
N ASN A 568 28.63 10.81 18.30
CA ASN A 568 29.94 10.72 17.63
C ASN A 568 30.59 12.10 17.48
N ARG A 569 29.80 13.13 17.18
CA ARG A 569 30.28 14.52 17.11
C ARG A 569 30.82 14.98 18.48
N LYS A 570 30.11 14.68 19.56
CA LYS A 570 30.56 15.00 20.93
C LYS A 570 31.85 14.25 21.30
N GLU A 571 31.96 12.98 20.92
CA GLU A 571 33.15 12.16 21.14
C GLU A 571 34.37 12.67 20.37
N LEU A 572 34.20 13.02 19.08
CA LEU A 572 35.24 13.57 18.22
C LEU A 572 35.84 14.86 18.82
N LEU A 573 35.00 15.73 19.38
CA LEU A 573 35.39 17.03 19.92
C LEU A 573 35.76 17.00 21.41
N SER A 574 35.95 15.80 21.98
CA SER A 574 36.24 15.61 23.42
C SER A 574 37.70 15.18 23.64
N GLU A 575 38.50 16.05 24.24
CA GLU A 575 39.90 15.71 24.69
C GLU A 575 39.90 14.47 25.59
N ALA A 576 38.86 14.24 26.37
CA ALA A 576 38.79 13.08 27.26
C ALA A 576 38.71 11.78 26.43
N THR A 577 37.92 11.76 25.36
CA THR A 577 37.84 10.62 24.42
C THR A 577 39.24 10.36 23.78
N TRP A 578 39.88 11.39 23.29
CA TRP A 578 41.23 11.26 22.71
C TRP A 578 42.27 10.72 23.70
N ARG A 579 42.24 11.16 24.93
CA ARG A 579 43.14 10.67 26.02
C ARG A 579 42.83 9.22 26.39
N GLU A 580 41.56 8.84 26.41
CA GLU A 580 41.13 7.46 26.65
C GLU A 580 41.66 6.54 25.52
N GLN A 581 41.45 6.89 24.27
CA GLN A 581 41.93 6.13 23.12
C GLN A 581 43.48 6.03 23.12
N ARG A 582 44.19 7.11 23.44
CA ARG A 582 45.64 7.07 23.64
C ARG A 582 46.04 6.07 24.72
N GLY A 583 45.33 6.02 25.83
CA GLY A 583 45.57 5.08 26.93
C GLY A 583 45.39 3.63 26.49
N ILE A 584 44.38 3.33 25.69
CA ILE A 584 44.12 2.00 25.10
C ILE A 584 45.26 1.63 24.16
N MET A 585 45.69 2.54 23.30
CA MET A 585 46.84 2.32 22.36
C MET A 585 48.13 2.05 23.16
N GLN A 586 48.43 2.82 24.21
CA GLN A 586 49.58 2.62 25.06
C GLN A 586 49.60 1.27 25.79
N ALA A 587 48.42 0.84 26.27
CA ALA A 587 48.25 -0.49 26.83
C ALA A 587 48.53 -1.60 25.81
N ALA A 588 48.06 -1.43 24.56
CA ALA A 588 48.38 -2.36 23.47
C ALA A 588 49.90 -2.38 23.13
N GLN A 589 50.60 -1.24 23.22
CA GLN A 589 52.05 -1.19 23.03
C GLN A 589 52.79 -1.99 24.11
N GLN A 590 52.38 -1.84 25.37
CA GLN A 590 52.99 -2.63 26.47
C GLN A 590 52.71 -4.13 26.30
N LEU A 591 51.50 -4.49 25.83
CA LEU A 591 51.19 -5.87 25.50
C LEU A 591 52.05 -6.41 24.34
N ALA A 592 52.25 -5.61 23.30
CA ALA A 592 53.13 -5.96 22.18
C ALA A 592 54.57 -6.21 22.61
N GLU A 593 55.13 -5.36 23.51
CA GLU A 593 56.47 -5.54 24.06
C GLU A 593 56.59 -6.86 24.87
N LYS A 594 55.53 -7.24 25.56
CA LYS A 594 55.50 -8.44 26.41
C LYS A 594 55.28 -9.72 25.61
N ILE A 595 54.39 -9.69 24.64
CA ILE A 595 53.92 -10.86 23.85
C ILE A 595 54.79 -11.08 22.58
N GLY A 596 55.25 -9.98 22.00
CA GLY A 596 55.97 -9.98 20.70
C GLY A 596 55.03 -9.73 19.54
N SER A 597 55.63 -9.62 18.33
CA SER A 597 54.96 -9.31 17.05
C SER A 597 54.71 -10.52 16.18
N GLY A 598 54.77 -11.74 16.73
CA GLY A 598 54.44 -12.97 16.00
C GLY A 598 53.00 -13.08 15.59
N GLU A 599 52.71 -13.74 14.47
CA GLU A 599 51.36 -14.08 14.04
C GLU A 599 50.81 -15.26 14.85
N PHE A 600 49.58 -15.15 15.31
CA PHE A 600 48.86 -16.22 16.00
C PHE A 600 47.68 -16.64 15.12
N LEU A 601 47.63 -17.91 14.74
CA LEU A 601 46.54 -18.50 13.99
C LEU A 601 45.48 -19.19 14.92
N ASP A 602 45.68 -19.18 16.23
CA ASP A 602 44.77 -19.63 17.24
C ASP A 602 44.37 -18.45 18.16
N PHE A 603 43.26 -17.82 17.85
CA PHE A 603 42.76 -16.67 18.60
C PHE A 603 42.38 -17.03 20.04
N ASN A 604 41.89 -18.25 20.29
CA ASN A 604 41.52 -18.69 21.63
C ASN A 604 42.73 -18.74 22.57
N ARG A 605 43.87 -19.28 22.03
CA ARG A 605 45.15 -19.28 22.75
C ARG A 605 45.71 -17.86 22.90
N PHE A 606 45.59 -17.05 21.86
CA PHE A 606 46.08 -15.65 21.85
C PHE A 606 45.36 -14.84 22.92
N GLU A 607 44.03 -14.97 23.04
CA GLU A 607 43.25 -14.29 24.07
C GLU A 607 43.71 -14.64 25.49
N GLY A 608 44.00 -15.91 25.74
CA GLY A 608 44.54 -16.36 27.01
C GLY A 608 45.95 -15.74 27.30
N ILE A 609 46.83 -15.65 26.29
CA ILE A 609 48.14 -15.03 26.40
C ILE A 609 48.01 -13.52 26.72
N VAL A 610 47.04 -12.84 26.08
CA VAL A 610 46.76 -11.42 26.38
C VAL A 610 46.29 -11.24 27.81
N ASP A 611 45.42 -12.09 28.31
CA ASP A 611 44.93 -12.04 29.71
C ASP A 611 46.04 -12.26 30.74
N ASP A 612 46.94 -13.19 30.46
CA ASP A 612 48.09 -13.45 31.33
C ASP A 612 49.11 -12.29 31.28
N ALA A 613 49.33 -11.69 30.11
CA ALA A 613 50.17 -10.52 29.97
C ALA A 613 49.60 -9.29 30.69
N LEU A 614 48.26 -9.07 30.62
CA LEU A 614 47.58 -8.00 31.38
C LEU A 614 47.76 -8.16 32.89
N LYS A 615 47.63 -9.39 33.40
CA LYS A 615 47.90 -9.68 34.84
C LYS A 615 49.34 -9.42 35.21
N ALA A 616 50.29 -9.88 34.38
CA ALA A 616 51.73 -9.72 34.64
C ALA A 616 52.16 -8.27 34.60
N LEU A 617 51.57 -7.43 33.76
CA LEU A 617 51.83 -6.00 33.67
C LEU A 617 51.06 -5.17 34.68
N GLY A 618 50.14 -5.78 35.42
CA GLY A 618 49.26 -5.07 36.35
C GLY A 618 48.27 -4.10 35.69
N LEU A 619 48.03 -4.27 34.38
CA LEU A 619 47.12 -3.42 33.62
C LEU A 619 45.66 -3.81 33.89
N LYS A 620 44.88 -2.85 34.40
CA LYS A 620 43.43 -3.01 34.62
C LYS A 620 42.67 -2.32 33.49
N LEU A 621 42.31 -3.06 32.49
CA LEU A 621 41.46 -2.58 31.39
C LEU A 621 39.98 -2.92 31.65
N ALA A 622 39.11 -1.97 31.35
CA ALA A 622 37.68 -2.26 31.28
C ALA A 622 37.39 -3.26 30.12
N ALA A 623 36.37 -4.08 30.26
CA ALA A 623 36.02 -5.09 29.24
C ALA A 623 35.84 -4.51 27.80
N PRO A 624 35.24 -3.31 27.61
CA PRO A 624 35.18 -2.69 26.28
C PRO A 624 36.54 -2.36 25.68
N ALA A 625 37.47 -1.80 26.51
CA ALA A 625 38.81 -1.45 26.06
C ALA A 625 39.64 -2.70 25.69
N ARG A 626 39.54 -3.77 26.49
CA ARG A 626 40.17 -5.06 26.20
C ARG A 626 39.62 -5.61 24.83
N LYS A 627 38.32 -5.59 24.64
CA LYS A 627 37.70 -6.03 23.42
C LYS A 627 38.14 -5.18 22.21
N GLN A 628 38.31 -3.88 22.38
CA GLN A 628 38.80 -2.97 21.35
C GLN A 628 40.24 -3.34 20.91
N ILE A 629 41.12 -3.65 21.86
CA ILE A 629 42.49 -4.10 21.56
C ILE A 629 42.46 -5.41 20.76
N LEU A 630 41.72 -6.41 21.25
CA LEU A 630 41.61 -7.71 20.56
C LEU A 630 41.10 -7.56 19.14
N ASN A 631 40.06 -6.74 18.94
CA ASN A 631 39.51 -6.50 17.61
C ASN A 631 40.48 -5.76 16.68
N ALA A 632 41.25 -4.80 17.19
CA ALA A 632 42.18 -4.03 16.40
C ALA A 632 43.37 -4.88 15.92
N VAL A 633 43.84 -5.85 16.73
CA VAL A 633 45.01 -6.69 16.42
C VAL A 633 44.63 -8.01 15.77
N SER A 634 43.36 -8.28 15.50
CA SER A 634 42.87 -9.49 14.84
C SER A 634 42.26 -9.20 13.48
N TRP A 635 42.22 -10.20 12.63
CA TRP A 635 41.54 -10.16 11.33
C TRP A 635 41.03 -11.56 10.94
N ARG A 636 40.07 -11.63 10.04
CA ARG A 636 39.58 -12.89 9.49
C ARG A 636 40.64 -13.55 8.65
N ASP A 637 40.90 -14.83 8.92
CA ASP A 637 41.86 -15.65 8.17
C ASP A 637 41.38 -17.11 8.12
N GLU A 638 41.19 -17.63 6.92
CA GLU A 638 40.70 -19.01 6.72
C GLU A 638 41.66 -20.07 7.28
N ARG A 639 42.95 -19.74 7.41
CA ARG A 639 43.98 -20.64 8.00
C ARG A 639 43.86 -20.72 9.52
N ALA A 640 43.19 -19.75 10.15
CA ALA A 640 43.09 -19.67 11.61
C ALA A 640 42.14 -20.71 12.17
N GLU A 641 42.37 -21.09 13.44
CA GLU A 641 41.42 -21.94 14.20
C GLU A 641 40.11 -21.24 14.43
N LYS A 642 39.06 -22.06 14.62
CA LYS A 642 37.69 -21.58 14.92
C LYS A 642 37.67 -20.88 16.28
N VAL A 643 37.06 -19.71 16.36
CA VAL A 643 36.90 -18.98 17.63
C VAL A 643 35.82 -19.66 18.47
N ILE A 644 36.18 -20.02 19.69
CA ILE A 644 35.27 -20.64 20.67
C ILE A 644 34.47 -19.56 21.37
N LYS A 645 33.17 -19.62 21.24
CA LYS A 645 32.23 -18.76 21.98
C LYS A 645 32.04 -19.28 23.41
N LYS A 646 31.79 -20.59 23.55
CA LYS A 646 31.52 -21.22 24.84
C LYS A 646 31.78 -22.72 24.81
N VAL A 647 32.26 -23.25 25.95
CA VAL A 647 32.32 -24.70 26.21
C VAL A 647 31.23 -25.07 27.20
N HIS A 648 30.35 -25.99 26.82
CA HIS A 648 29.24 -26.44 27.61
C HIS A 648 29.56 -27.77 28.26
N LYS A 649 29.42 -27.82 29.60
CA LYS A 649 29.46 -29.07 30.42
C LYS A 649 28.03 -29.45 30.75
N LEU A 650 27.40 -30.26 29.90
CA LEU A 650 26.00 -30.63 30.04
C LEU A 650 25.87 -31.93 30.79
N ASN A 651 25.14 -31.94 31.90
CA ASN A 651 24.66 -33.17 32.50
C ASN A 651 23.42 -33.70 31.74
N ALA A 652 22.99 -34.93 32.03
CA ALA A 652 21.90 -35.57 31.31
C ALA A 652 20.58 -34.75 31.30
N ALA A 653 20.25 -34.07 32.40
CA ALA A 653 19.06 -33.24 32.49
C ALA A 653 19.17 -31.99 31.55
N LYS A 654 20.27 -31.22 31.65
CA LYS A 654 20.51 -30.04 30.79
C LYS A 654 20.64 -30.42 29.32
N LEU A 655 21.18 -31.59 29.03
CA LEU A 655 21.24 -32.08 27.65
C LEU A 655 19.83 -32.43 27.16
N GLY A 656 18.99 -33.06 27.98
CA GLY A 656 17.58 -33.33 27.64
C GLY A 656 16.80 -32.05 27.38
N ASP A 657 16.96 -31.01 28.22
CA ASP A 657 16.33 -29.70 28.04
C ASP A 657 16.77 -29.04 26.71
N LEU A 658 18.07 -29.09 26.39
CA LEU A 658 18.61 -28.54 25.15
C LEU A 658 18.04 -29.27 23.92
N LEU A 659 18.01 -30.61 23.95
CA LEU A 659 17.46 -31.41 22.84
C LEU A 659 15.96 -31.11 22.63
N PHE A 660 15.22 -30.97 23.70
CA PHE A 660 13.81 -30.58 23.65
C PHE A 660 13.64 -29.16 23.06
N GLN A 661 14.41 -28.21 23.54
CA GLN A 661 14.36 -26.79 23.05
C GLN A 661 14.72 -26.69 21.56
N LEU A 662 15.70 -27.44 21.08
CA LEU A 662 16.10 -27.47 19.68
C LEU A 662 15.19 -28.36 18.81
N GLY A 663 14.32 -29.17 19.40
CA GLY A 663 13.48 -30.17 18.71
C GLY A 663 14.32 -31.19 17.93
N THR A 664 15.44 -31.67 18.51
CA THR A 664 16.42 -32.51 17.82
C THR A 664 16.90 -33.67 18.66
N THR A 665 17.76 -34.50 18.12
CA THR A 665 18.36 -35.65 18.78
C THR A 665 19.85 -35.44 19.02
N HIS A 666 20.43 -36.23 19.90
CA HIS A 666 21.82 -36.11 20.33
C HIS A 666 22.85 -36.17 19.18
N ASP A 667 22.62 -37.05 18.21
CA ASP A 667 23.48 -37.22 17.03
C ASP A 667 23.49 -36.03 16.05
N LYS A 668 22.46 -35.20 16.12
CA LYS A 668 22.28 -34.00 15.25
C LYS A 668 22.72 -32.67 15.90
N LEU A 669 23.17 -32.68 17.16
CA LEU A 669 23.52 -31.45 17.88
C LEU A 669 24.56 -30.59 17.16
N GLY A 670 25.52 -31.20 16.44
CA GLY A 670 26.51 -30.50 15.63
C GLY A 670 25.86 -29.64 14.54
N ASP A 671 24.75 -30.08 13.97
CA ASP A 671 24.02 -29.32 12.93
C ASP A 671 23.29 -28.09 13.50
N TYR A 672 23.22 -27.98 14.83
CA TYR A 672 22.67 -26.84 15.56
C TYR A 672 23.75 -26.02 16.32
N GLY A 673 25.02 -26.21 15.98
CA GLY A 673 26.15 -25.43 16.50
C GLY A 673 26.76 -25.97 17.80
N TYR A 674 26.36 -27.15 18.28
CA TYR A 674 26.94 -27.78 19.49
C TYR A 674 27.82 -28.94 19.10
N MET A 675 29.11 -28.69 18.92
CA MET A 675 30.09 -29.68 18.45
C MET A 675 30.61 -30.54 19.61
N ALA A 676 30.34 -31.84 19.58
CA ALA A 676 30.80 -32.78 20.62
C ALA A 676 32.32 -32.92 20.62
N THR A 677 32.93 -32.91 21.82
CA THR A 677 34.36 -33.18 22.01
C THR A 677 34.59 -34.64 22.47
N PRO A 678 35.79 -35.16 22.30
CA PRO A 678 36.14 -36.49 22.85
C PRO A 678 36.01 -36.59 24.37
N THR A 679 36.02 -35.44 25.08
CA THR A 679 35.88 -35.38 26.56
C THR A 679 34.43 -35.35 27.04
N GLY A 680 33.46 -35.38 26.12
CA GLY A 680 32.01 -35.32 26.45
C GLY A 680 31.48 -33.92 26.74
N GLU A 681 32.24 -32.91 26.40
CA GLU A 681 31.80 -31.49 26.42
C GLU A 681 31.30 -31.10 25.02
N TYR A 682 30.60 -29.97 24.91
CA TYR A 682 30.13 -29.41 23.63
C TYR A 682 30.71 -28.01 23.42
N ILE A 683 31.31 -27.79 22.25
CA ILE A 683 31.84 -26.51 21.85
C ILE A 683 30.80 -25.78 21.01
N GLU A 684 30.49 -24.53 21.39
CA GLU A 684 29.77 -23.57 20.59
C GLU A 684 30.81 -22.57 20.03
N TYR A 685 30.85 -22.44 18.69
CA TYR A 685 31.74 -21.49 18.02
C TYR A 685 31.09 -20.12 17.87
N GLU A 686 31.91 -19.06 17.84
CA GLU A 686 31.46 -17.72 17.51
C GLU A 686 31.04 -17.67 16.04
N PRO A 687 29.83 -17.21 15.71
CA PRO A 687 29.40 -17.12 14.31
C PRO A 687 30.08 -15.95 13.58
N ASP A 688 30.49 -16.15 12.34
CA ASP A 688 30.97 -15.09 11.48
C ASP A 688 29.81 -14.34 10.83
N SER A 689 29.60 -13.08 11.22
CA SER A 689 28.52 -12.24 10.71
C SER A 689 28.60 -11.94 9.21
N GLU A 690 29.78 -12.01 8.59
CA GLU A 690 29.96 -11.79 7.15
C GLU A 690 29.70 -13.05 6.32
N LEU A 691 29.87 -14.23 6.92
CA LEU A 691 29.57 -15.50 6.30
C LEU A 691 28.17 -16.04 6.64
N ARG A 692 27.41 -15.28 7.43
CA ARG A 692 26.03 -15.61 7.74
C ARG A 692 25.19 -15.58 6.49
N ASP A 693 24.36 -16.60 6.30
CA ASP A 693 23.43 -16.69 5.19
C ASP A 693 22.02 -17.08 5.68
N THR A 694 21.05 -17.00 4.80
CA THR A 694 19.67 -17.40 5.10
C THR A 694 19.10 -18.28 4.01
N GLU A 695 18.35 -19.31 4.42
CA GLU A 695 17.68 -20.22 3.52
C GLU A 695 16.16 -20.13 3.68
N ASN A 696 15.44 -20.15 2.57
CA ASN A 696 13.99 -20.20 2.56
C ASN A 696 13.51 -21.65 2.38
N VAL A 697 13.18 -22.29 3.48
CA VAL A 697 12.74 -23.67 3.51
C VAL A 697 11.22 -23.74 3.37
N PRO A 698 10.65 -24.30 2.29
CA PRO A 698 9.21 -24.41 2.10
C PRO A 698 8.51 -25.10 3.27
N LEU A 699 7.33 -24.64 3.66
CA LEU A 699 6.51 -25.32 4.66
C LEU A 699 6.08 -26.69 4.12
N ALA A 700 6.22 -27.74 4.95
CA ALA A 700 5.72 -29.05 4.57
C ALA A 700 4.19 -29.05 4.45
N LEU A 701 3.65 -29.74 3.44
CA LEU A 701 2.21 -29.99 3.33
C LEU A 701 1.70 -30.94 4.40
N ASP A 702 2.53 -31.91 4.79
CA ASP A 702 2.26 -32.81 5.92
C ASP A 702 2.47 -32.04 7.25
N THR A 703 1.37 -31.72 7.89
CA THR A 703 1.35 -31.00 9.18
C THR A 703 1.76 -31.85 10.38
N SER A 704 1.97 -33.16 10.20
CA SER A 704 2.48 -34.05 11.26
C SER A 704 3.99 -33.92 11.47
N LEU A 705 4.70 -33.35 10.48
CA LEU A 705 6.14 -33.10 10.56
C LEU A 705 6.44 -31.87 11.40
N SER A 706 7.36 -31.98 12.34
CA SER A 706 7.82 -30.83 13.11
C SER A 706 8.64 -29.86 12.23
N ALA A 707 8.57 -28.56 12.53
CA ALA A 707 9.36 -27.54 11.84
C ALA A 707 10.86 -27.86 11.88
N SER A 708 11.38 -28.28 13.04
CA SER A 708 12.80 -28.65 13.21
C SER A 708 13.20 -29.79 12.29
N SER A 709 12.33 -30.83 12.10
CA SER A 709 12.62 -31.94 11.18
C SER A 709 12.68 -31.46 9.72
N VAL A 710 11.70 -30.68 9.30
CA VAL A 710 11.64 -30.14 7.91
C VAL A 710 12.86 -29.29 7.60
N ILE A 711 13.23 -28.39 8.54
CA ILE A 711 14.39 -27.51 8.41
C ILE A 711 15.69 -28.32 8.36
N HIS A 712 15.84 -29.31 9.26
CA HIS A 712 17.03 -30.15 9.30
C HIS A 712 17.21 -30.98 8.02
N ASP A 713 16.13 -31.62 7.54
CA ASP A 713 16.19 -32.42 6.31
C ASP A 713 16.56 -31.57 5.07
N TYR A 714 16.05 -30.35 5.01
CA TYR A 714 16.44 -29.38 3.98
C TYR A 714 17.93 -29.00 4.11
N PHE A 715 18.38 -28.68 5.32
CA PHE A 715 19.74 -28.30 5.61
C PHE A 715 20.75 -29.39 5.20
N ILE A 716 20.47 -30.64 5.51
CA ILE A 716 21.33 -31.78 5.15
C ILE A 716 21.37 -31.99 3.64
N ARG A 717 20.25 -31.76 2.94
CA ARG A 717 20.16 -31.99 1.49
C ARG A 717 20.75 -30.85 0.68
N GLU A 718 20.48 -29.60 1.06
CA GLU A 718 20.75 -28.44 0.21
C GLU A 718 21.94 -27.59 0.69
N VAL A 719 22.23 -27.55 2.00
CA VAL A 719 23.27 -26.67 2.56
C VAL A 719 24.57 -27.44 2.88
N ARG A 720 24.44 -28.52 3.63
CA ARG A 720 25.57 -29.31 4.11
C ARG A 720 26.54 -29.77 3.01
N PRO A 721 26.10 -30.20 1.81
CA PRO A 721 27.01 -30.62 0.74
C PRO A 721 27.90 -29.52 0.20
N HIS A 722 27.53 -28.25 0.40
CA HIS A 722 28.25 -27.10 -0.08
C HIS A 722 29.09 -26.43 1.03
N VAL A 723 28.66 -26.55 2.29
CA VAL A 723 29.31 -25.93 3.45
C VAL A 723 29.24 -26.86 4.65
N ASP A 724 30.23 -27.73 4.79
CA ASP A 724 30.33 -28.77 5.80
C ASP A 724 30.47 -28.27 7.24
N GLU A 725 30.96 -27.05 7.45
CA GLU A 725 31.16 -26.40 8.75
C GLU A 725 29.97 -25.55 9.22
N ALA A 726 28.92 -25.43 8.40
CA ALA A 726 27.74 -24.62 8.73
C ALA A 726 26.86 -25.29 9.80
N TRP A 727 26.05 -24.48 10.48
CA TRP A 727 25.00 -24.95 11.39
C TRP A 727 23.76 -24.09 11.31
N ILE A 728 22.65 -24.63 11.78
CA ILE A 728 21.33 -23.98 11.87
C ILE A 728 21.25 -23.15 13.15
N ALA A 729 20.98 -21.85 13.06
CA ALA A 729 20.58 -21.02 14.18
C ALA A 729 19.04 -21.06 14.30
N ILE A 730 18.51 -22.12 14.87
CA ILE A 730 17.07 -22.43 14.88
C ILE A 730 16.24 -21.38 15.62
N ASP A 731 16.81 -20.75 16.65
CA ASP A 731 16.22 -19.67 17.45
C ASP A 731 15.96 -18.39 16.67
N LYS A 732 16.60 -18.23 15.51
CA LYS A 732 16.42 -17.10 14.59
C LYS A 732 15.44 -17.40 13.45
N THR A 733 14.82 -18.57 13.46
CA THR A 733 13.87 -18.95 12.41
C THR A 733 12.60 -18.15 12.51
N VAL A 734 12.16 -17.58 11.37
CA VAL A 734 10.90 -16.86 11.24
C VAL A 734 10.09 -17.42 10.07
N ILE A 735 8.76 -17.34 10.17
CA ILE A 735 7.87 -17.76 9.08
C ILE A 735 7.61 -16.57 8.15
N GLY A 736 7.77 -16.80 6.86
CA GLY A 736 7.45 -15.87 5.80
C GLY A 736 6.37 -16.40 4.87
N TYR A 737 5.62 -15.48 4.24
CA TYR A 737 4.66 -15.80 3.19
C TYR A 737 4.88 -14.88 2.00
N GLU A 738 4.98 -15.47 0.82
CA GLU A 738 5.15 -14.76 -0.45
C GLU A 738 4.39 -15.47 -1.57
N ILE A 739 3.86 -14.72 -2.53
CA ILE A 739 3.11 -15.25 -3.66
C ILE A 739 3.86 -14.92 -4.95
N SER A 740 4.71 -15.84 -5.38
CA SER A 740 5.53 -15.70 -6.59
C SER A 740 4.69 -15.94 -7.87
N PHE A 741 3.70 -15.07 -8.11
CA PHE A 741 2.69 -15.25 -9.18
C PHE A 741 3.32 -15.55 -10.53
N ASN A 742 4.30 -14.78 -10.94
CA ASN A 742 4.98 -14.94 -12.24
C ASN A 742 5.68 -16.31 -12.38
N LYS A 743 6.23 -16.86 -11.29
CA LYS A 743 6.87 -18.18 -11.29
C LYS A 743 5.91 -19.28 -11.73
N TYR A 744 4.64 -19.18 -11.33
CA TYR A 744 3.64 -20.21 -11.59
C TYR A 744 3.07 -20.16 -13.00
N PHE A 745 3.06 -18.96 -13.62
CA PHE A 745 2.54 -18.75 -14.98
C PHE A 745 3.63 -18.51 -16.02
N TYR A 746 4.91 -18.56 -15.60
CA TYR A 746 6.02 -18.40 -16.54
C TYR A 746 6.03 -19.51 -17.57
N GLN A 747 5.89 -19.13 -18.84
CA GLN A 747 6.09 -19.99 -19.98
C GLN A 747 7.39 -19.58 -20.66
N HIS A 748 8.34 -20.49 -20.73
CA HIS A 748 9.57 -20.26 -21.47
C HIS A 748 9.23 -20.07 -22.96
N LYS A 749 9.28 -18.85 -23.44
CA LYS A 749 9.25 -18.58 -24.89
C LYS A 749 10.67 -18.75 -25.41
N PRO A 750 10.95 -19.74 -26.26
CA PRO A 750 12.25 -19.85 -26.88
C PRO A 750 12.56 -18.55 -27.63
N LEU A 751 13.79 -18.10 -27.55
CA LEU A 751 14.22 -16.93 -28.32
C LEU A 751 13.95 -17.21 -29.80
N ARG A 752 13.27 -16.27 -30.47
CA ARG A 752 13.05 -16.35 -31.91
C ARG A 752 14.39 -16.43 -32.63
N SER A 753 14.47 -17.25 -33.65
CA SER A 753 15.70 -17.34 -34.44
C SER A 753 16.01 -15.98 -35.11
N LEU A 754 17.29 -15.73 -35.37
CA LEU A 754 17.71 -14.52 -36.10
C LEU A 754 17.04 -14.43 -37.47
N GLU A 755 16.78 -15.58 -38.09
CA GLU A 755 16.11 -15.70 -39.40
C GLU A 755 14.64 -15.26 -39.32
N GLU A 756 13.89 -15.66 -38.27
CA GLU A 756 12.50 -15.23 -38.05
C GLU A 756 12.40 -13.73 -37.79
N VAL A 757 13.25 -13.19 -36.93
CA VAL A 757 13.28 -11.74 -36.61
C VAL A 757 13.67 -10.93 -37.85
N THR A 758 14.62 -11.41 -38.65
CA THR A 758 15.06 -10.75 -39.87
C THR A 758 13.91 -10.79 -40.95
N ALA A 759 13.21 -11.90 -41.05
CA ALA A 759 12.08 -12.02 -41.96
C ALA A 759 10.92 -11.08 -41.58
N GLU A 760 10.61 -10.94 -40.30
CA GLU A 760 9.60 -9.97 -39.80
C GLU A 760 10.00 -8.52 -40.08
N ILE A 761 11.27 -8.17 -39.84
CA ILE A 761 11.80 -6.82 -40.11
C ILE A 761 11.67 -6.50 -41.63
N LEU A 762 12.08 -7.44 -42.47
CA LEU A 762 11.97 -7.28 -43.95
C LEU A 762 10.50 -7.21 -44.41
N ALA A 763 9.59 -7.94 -43.78
CA ALA A 763 8.17 -7.88 -44.08
C ALA A 763 7.56 -6.51 -43.68
N LEU A 764 7.91 -6.01 -42.49
CA LEU A 764 7.52 -4.67 -42.01
C LEU A 764 8.11 -3.55 -42.87
N GLU A 765 9.34 -3.71 -43.35
CA GLU A 765 9.99 -2.75 -44.26
C GLU A 765 9.29 -2.76 -45.63
N ALA A 766 8.90 -3.92 -46.14
CA ALA A 766 8.13 -4.03 -47.37
C ALA A 766 6.72 -3.42 -47.28
N GLU A 767 6.04 -3.56 -46.12
CA GLU A 767 4.76 -2.91 -45.86
C GLU A 767 4.92 -1.37 -45.75
N THR A 768 6.00 -0.87 -45.08
CA THR A 768 6.27 0.56 -44.94
C THR A 768 6.67 1.20 -46.27
N ASP A 769 7.41 0.51 -47.11
CA ASP A 769 7.79 0.97 -48.44
C ASP A 769 6.57 1.06 -49.38
N GLY A 770 5.58 0.18 -49.21
CA GLY A 770 4.27 0.26 -49.84
C GLY A 770 3.45 1.47 -49.41
N LEU A 771 3.45 1.80 -48.11
CA LEU A 771 2.77 2.97 -47.54
C LEU A 771 3.43 4.30 -47.97
N LEU A 772 4.76 4.35 -48.03
CA LEU A 772 5.52 5.51 -48.55
C LEU A 772 5.22 5.74 -50.03
N LYS A 773 5.18 4.68 -50.84
CA LYS A 773 4.79 4.79 -52.25
C LYS A 773 3.35 5.26 -52.42
N GLN A 774 2.41 4.82 -51.59
CA GLN A 774 1.03 5.29 -51.61
C GLN A 774 0.93 6.77 -51.20
N LEU A 775 1.65 7.19 -50.12
CA LEU A 775 1.70 8.58 -49.70
C LEU A 775 2.32 9.51 -50.77
N VAL A 776 3.39 9.08 -51.42
CA VAL A 776 4.06 9.84 -52.48
C VAL A 776 3.15 9.90 -53.74
N SER A 777 2.42 8.84 -54.05
CA SER A 777 1.42 8.83 -55.18
C SER A 777 0.23 9.75 -54.85
N PHE A 778 -0.22 9.83 -53.59
CA PHE A 778 -1.30 10.73 -53.17
C PHE A 778 -0.89 12.20 -53.28
N VAL A 779 0.36 12.54 -52.86
CA VAL A 779 0.91 13.89 -52.95
C VAL A 779 1.22 14.32 -54.39
N SER A 780 1.64 13.38 -55.24
CA SER A 780 1.90 13.66 -56.64
C SER A 780 0.61 13.70 -57.50
N GLY A 781 -0.48 12.99 -57.12
CA GLY A 781 -1.80 13.06 -57.76
C GLY A 781 -2.61 14.31 -57.44
N ALA A 782 -2.23 15.09 -56.43
CA ALA A 782 -2.88 16.34 -56.08
C ALA A 782 -2.34 17.59 -56.82
N LYS A 783 -1.50 17.39 -57.86
CA LYS A 783 -0.99 18.42 -58.77
C LYS A 783 -1.35 18.16 -60.24
N GLN A 784 -2.59 17.83 -60.49
CA GLN A 784 -3.19 18.01 -61.83
C GLN A 784 -4.54 18.71 -61.71
#